data_d4c9a990eaacad7e09dd48a54d4f971a
#
_entry.id   d4c9a990eaacad7e09dd48a54d4f971a
#
_cell.length_a   1.000
_cell.length_b   1.000
_cell.length_c   1.000
_cell.angle_alpha   90.00
_cell.angle_beta   90.00
_cell.angle_gamma   90.00
#
_symmetry.space_group_name_H-M   'P 1'
#
loop_
_entity.id
_entity.type
_entity.pdbx_description
1 polymer ?
#
loop_
_entity_poly.entity_id
_entity_poly.type
_entity_poly.pdbx_seq_one_letter_code
_entity_poly.pdbx_strand_id
1 'polypeptide(L)'
;MTDQWHGSVSFASVDCRINFSGKMIADLPKYTNAVSPERRFVALENRFTSLSECTTLSDPFVDACMKHDKALRGRVKLLGQLLGEVISSQAGDDVLRTVERLRKGFIQLRDRPDPVRLERLKKVIGTLSPDALRPVIRAFSIYFQLAGTAEESFKHRQRRRIAARGGVLWKGSFDACLRDLREMGVAPDELQDLLEEIRYMPVFTAHPTESKRRSIMLQMRRIFESNDALDAPPIFVDHTEIYTRNLHTHIQTLWKTDEVRPSRPDVRHEIRMGMHHFKGALFDAIPVVYGRLERAIHRAYDDHPDFQGVDLPAMLRFGSWIGGDRDGNPNVTADTTREAILTQHLTILRAYIERVADLVGILTHSQDFCSPSPAFLGSLREDDAYRERFDQEWPARFPEEPYRRKLYVMGLRLRQAERRGLAWLDGRPWNPEIIGYRGEDEFLHDLVLIRDSMISHGDADAANAELLDLIRLTRTFGFYLARLDIRQESTVHSDAVADVLARLGIEQNYASLDETRRLELLGELIEKPPVIDDRGALAAMTQEVLRVLDVVGEMQHAISPRVIGRYVISMAHRASDVLHVMFLASLTGLCGQQGKVFRCRLGVSPLFETIDDLARIEPVISELLDHAVYQRLLRAHGSIQEVMLGYSDSAKDGGIVASAWLLYRAQQRVITLGKQRGVRIRLFHGRGGTIGRGGGPTHDAIRAQPAGTLLGQIKFTEQGEVLSYKYSNRETAIYELTMGLTGVISASTGLIRDVEADDETYHSNMRLLAKKGEAAYRRLTEQTPGFLDYFYEATPVSEIGLLNIGSRPSHRARGDRSKSSVRAIAWVFGWAQARQTLPAWYGLGTALEGCCSNKQRLKTLRRMYRDWPFFRALLDNTQMALVKSRMDIAGEYAELCSDEQIRETVFGLIEEEYRRTEKWIRKVARIDELLDENPLLKTSLRRRDPYLDPLNHIQLELLQRYRNPETRDVDREASLDPLLRSINAIAGGMRNTG
;
A
#
# COMPACT_ATOMS: atom_id res chain seq x y z
N MET A 1 -46.75 -10.97 26.21
CA MET A 1 -46.27 -10.54 27.53
C MET A 1 -45.41 -9.30 27.26
N THR A 2 -46.01 -8.15 27.06
CA THR A 2 -46.42 -7.01 27.87
C THR A 2 -45.62 -6.87 29.19
N ASP A 3 -44.76 -5.83 29.30
CA ASP A 3 -45.03 -4.64 30.09
C ASP A 3 -43.79 -3.74 30.17
N GLN A 4 -44.00 -2.52 29.79
CA GLN A 4 -43.76 -1.25 30.47
C GLN A 4 -42.38 -0.97 31.11
N TRP A 5 -41.71 0.06 30.59
CA TRP A 5 -41.17 1.12 31.46
C TRP A 5 -41.19 2.47 30.72
N HIS A 6 -42.14 3.32 31.15
CA HIS A 6 -42.11 4.77 30.90
C HIS A 6 -41.29 5.41 32.03
N GLY A 7 -40.31 6.20 31.65
CA GLY A 7 -39.53 7.07 32.53
C GLY A 7 -39.23 8.39 31.83
N SER A 8 -40.10 9.38 32.05
CA SER A 8 -39.92 10.77 31.63
C SER A 8 -38.82 11.42 32.47
N VAL A 9 -37.80 11.99 31.81
CA VAL A 9 -36.84 12.90 32.46
C VAL A 9 -36.99 14.28 31.79
N SER A 10 -37.42 15.25 32.60
CA SER A 10 -37.53 16.66 32.25
C SER A 10 -36.16 17.31 32.16
N PHE A 11 -35.87 18.01 31.06
CA PHE A 11 -34.73 18.90 30.95
C PHE A 11 -35.04 20.23 31.60
N ALA A 12 -34.30 20.60 32.63
CA ALA A 12 -34.23 21.94 33.17
C ALA A 12 -33.18 22.75 32.39
N SER A 13 -33.63 23.84 31.82
CA SER A 13 -32.80 24.83 31.12
C SER A 13 -31.94 25.59 32.14
N VAL A 14 -30.63 25.64 31.89
CA VAL A 14 -29.73 26.58 32.56
C VAL A 14 -29.23 27.57 31.51
N ASP A 15 -29.78 28.80 31.62
CA ASP A 15 -29.32 30.00 30.91
C ASP A 15 -27.94 30.43 31.48
N CYS A 16 -26.93 30.43 30.66
CA CYS A 16 -25.66 31.07 30.96
C CYS A 16 -25.44 32.22 29.99
N ARG A 17 -25.87 33.42 30.37
CA ARG A 17 -25.48 34.68 29.73
C ARG A 17 -24.11 35.05 30.19
N ILE A 18 -23.15 35.12 29.26
CA ILE A 18 -21.84 35.74 29.48
C ILE A 18 -21.86 37.15 28.90
N ASN A 19 -21.76 38.15 29.83
CA ASN A 19 -21.62 39.58 29.54
C ASN A 19 -20.18 39.86 29.07
N PHE A 20 -20.03 40.40 27.87
CA PHE A 20 -18.81 41.09 27.47
C PHE A 20 -18.90 42.56 27.85
N SER A 21 -18.12 42.96 28.82
CA SER A 21 -17.84 44.39 29.10
C SER A 21 -16.42 44.71 28.58
N GLY A 22 -16.39 45.73 27.71
CA GLY A 22 -15.18 46.23 27.10
C GLY A 22 -14.30 47.04 28.01
N LYS A 23 -13.03 47.14 27.65
CA LYS A 23 -11.96 48.09 27.81
C LYS A 23 -10.66 47.33 27.53
N MET A 24 -9.73 47.73 26.70
CA MET A 24 -9.04 49.01 26.55
C MET A 24 -8.27 49.01 25.22
N ILE A 25 -8.39 50.06 24.46
CA ILE A 25 -7.48 50.45 23.37
C ILE A 25 -6.53 51.47 23.95
N ALA A 26 -5.24 51.30 23.82
CA ALA A 26 -4.26 52.38 23.69
C ALA A 26 -2.85 51.79 23.40
N ASP A 27 -2.17 52.48 22.47
CA ASP A 27 -0.72 52.55 22.21
C ASP A 27 -0.15 51.62 21.12
N LEU A 28 -0.21 52.16 19.90
CA LEU A 28 0.73 51.89 18.82
C LEU A 28 1.42 53.19 18.42
N PRO A 29 2.74 53.29 18.33
CA PRO A 29 3.42 54.44 17.74
C PRO A 29 3.44 54.34 16.22
N LYS A 30 3.02 55.38 15.57
CA LYS A 30 3.14 55.65 14.13
C LYS A 30 4.59 55.85 13.72
N TYR A 31 5.12 55.10 12.79
CA TYR A 31 6.25 55.51 11.97
C TYR A 31 5.90 55.43 10.50
N THR A 32 5.62 56.60 9.94
CA THR A 32 5.70 56.88 8.51
C THR A 32 7.13 57.14 8.13
N ASN A 33 7.69 56.42 7.17
CA ASN A 33 8.69 56.99 6.27
C ASN A 33 8.75 56.18 4.98
N ALA A 34 8.56 56.86 3.87
CA ALA A 34 8.60 56.39 2.50
C ALA A 34 10.04 56.03 2.11
N VAL A 35 10.22 54.86 1.54
CA VAL A 35 11.45 54.45 0.86
C VAL A 35 11.09 54.07 -0.58
N SER A 36 11.82 54.68 -1.54
CA SER A 36 11.63 54.59 -2.99
C SER A 36 11.78 53.18 -3.55
N PRO A 37 11.18 52.87 -4.73
CA PRO A 37 11.12 51.52 -5.35
C PRO A 37 12.48 50.86 -5.70
N GLU A 38 13.50 51.68 -5.92
CA GLU A 38 14.83 51.17 -6.37
C GLU A 38 15.66 50.44 -5.31
N ARG A 39 15.34 50.55 -4.03
CA ARG A 39 16.01 49.81 -2.97
C ARG A 39 15.39 48.43 -2.69
N ARG A 40 14.27 48.08 -3.31
CA ARG A 40 13.68 46.77 -3.16
C ARG A 40 14.33 45.69 -4.03
N PHE A 41 14.91 46.05 -5.18
CA PHE A 41 15.60 45.11 -6.06
C PHE A 41 16.94 44.59 -5.54
N VAL A 42 17.73 45.45 -4.87
CA VAL A 42 19.02 45.05 -4.32
C VAL A 42 18.89 44.22 -3.03
N ALA A 43 17.75 44.30 -2.34
CA ALA A 43 17.48 43.50 -1.14
C ALA A 43 16.97 42.06 -1.50
N LEU A 44 16.48 41.84 -2.72
CA LEU A 44 16.09 40.52 -3.20
C LEU A 44 17.28 39.73 -3.73
N GLU A 45 18.23 40.36 -4.43
CA GLU A 45 19.44 39.64 -4.90
C GLU A 45 20.36 39.20 -3.74
N ASN A 46 20.42 39.95 -2.63
CA ASN A 46 21.18 39.56 -1.44
C ASN A 46 20.46 38.52 -0.55
N ARG A 47 19.18 38.20 -0.78
CA ARG A 47 18.49 37.07 -0.14
C ARG A 47 18.69 35.73 -0.83
N PHE A 48 19.05 35.72 -2.11
CA PHE A 48 19.32 34.48 -2.87
C PHE A 48 20.76 33.98 -2.69
N THR A 49 21.69 34.79 -2.19
CA THR A 49 23.06 34.35 -1.87
C THR A 49 23.25 33.85 -0.46
N SER A 50 22.25 33.97 0.44
CA SER A 50 22.31 33.45 1.83
C SER A 50 21.47 32.24 2.14
N LEU A 51 20.96 31.54 1.13
CA LEU A 51 20.30 30.23 1.28
C LEU A 51 21.28 29.06 1.58
N SER A 52 22.57 29.36 1.84
CA SER A 52 23.55 28.36 2.29
C SER A 52 23.63 28.16 3.81
N GLU A 53 22.86 28.89 4.60
CA GLU A 53 22.70 28.67 6.05
C GLU A 53 21.22 28.44 6.41
N CYS A 54 20.53 27.59 5.64
CA CYS A 54 19.33 26.97 6.16
C CYS A 54 19.78 25.91 7.17
N THR A 55 19.98 26.30 8.43
CA THR A 55 19.82 25.39 9.56
C THR A 55 18.53 24.63 9.30
N THR A 56 18.61 23.33 9.11
CA THR A 56 17.47 22.42 9.00
C THR A 56 16.52 22.72 10.16
N LEU A 57 15.45 23.46 9.89
CA LEU A 57 14.35 23.60 10.83
C LEU A 57 13.86 22.17 11.06
N SER A 58 14.10 21.65 12.26
CA SER A 58 13.67 20.31 12.63
C SER A 58 12.16 20.23 12.43
N ASP A 59 11.69 19.13 11.87
CA ASP A 59 10.24 18.90 11.67
C ASP A 59 9.56 19.05 13.06
N PRO A 60 8.59 19.98 13.23
CA PRO A 60 7.91 20.20 14.51
C PRO A 60 7.31 18.91 15.10
N PHE A 61 6.98 17.95 14.27
CA PHE A 61 6.48 16.64 14.69
C PHE A 61 7.60 15.79 15.29
N VAL A 62 8.78 15.77 14.69
CA VAL A 62 9.95 15.06 15.22
C VAL A 62 10.33 15.60 16.59
N ASP A 63 10.43 16.92 16.73
CA ASP A 63 10.73 17.59 18.00
C ASP A 63 9.70 17.29 19.08
N ALA A 64 8.41 17.36 18.74
CA ALA A 64 7.33 17.04 19.67
C ALA A 64 7.40 15.59 20.16
N CYS A 65 7.70 14.65 19.26
CA CYS A 65 7.85 13.24 19.61
C CYS A 65 9.06 13.02 20.53
N MET A 66 10.19 13.63 20.24
CA MET A 66 11.41 13.49 21.06
C MET A 66 11.25 14.11 22.46
N LYS A 67 10.65 15.31 22.57
CA LYS A 67 10.34 15.95 23.85
C LYS A 67 9.42 15.13 24.75
N HIS A 68 8.48 14.39 24.18
CA HIS A 68 7.49 13.62 24.92
C HIS A 68 7.79 12.11 25.01
N ASP A 69 9.00 11.70 24.69
CA ASP A 69 9.42 10.29 24.68
C ASP A 69 9.17 9.54 25.98
N LYS A 70 9.28 10.24 27.14
CA LYS A 70 8.96 9.67 28.47
C LYS A 70 7.51 9.15 28.54
N ALA A 71 6.56 9.81 27.88
CA ALA A 71 5.16 9.40 27.86
C ALA A 71 4.98 8.10 27.04
N LEU A 72 5.68 7.98 25.91
CA LEU A 72 5.67 6.74 25.12
C LEU A 72 6.24 5.58 25.92
N ARG A 73 7.41 5.79 26.59
CA ARG A 73 7.99 4.75 27.47
C ARG A 73 7.05 4.33 28.59
N GLY A 74 6.34 5.27 29.23
CA GLY A 74 5.33 4.96 30.24
C GLY A 74 4.21 4.09 29.70
N ARG A 75 3.73 4.35 28.47
CA ARG A 75 2.68 3.59 27.84
C ARG A 75 3.14 2.17 27.45
N VAL A 76 4.33 2.02 26.85
CA VAL A 76 4.92 0.70 26.54
C VAL A 76 5.12 -0.11 27.82
N LYS A 77 5.54 0.54 28.93
CA LYS A 77 5.66 -0.12 30.23
C LYS A 77 4.32 -0.62 30.75
N LEU A 78 3.25 0.19 30.67
CA LEU A 78 1.90 -0.23 31.08
C LEU A 78 1.44 -1.47 30.31
N LEU A 79 1.52 -1.42 28.97
CA LEU A 79 1.12 -2.57 28.14
C LEU A 79 1.97 -3.82 28.41
N GLY A 80 3.27 -3.64 28.69
CA GLY A 80 4.16 -4.73 29.08
C GLY A 80 3.82 -5.32 30.45
N GLN A 81 3.38 -4.50 31.42
CA GLN A 81 2.90 -4.96 32.72
C GLN A 81 1.62 -5.79 32.59
N LEU A 82 0.61 -5.28 31.84
CA LEU A 82 -0.62 -6.01 31.60
C LEU A 82 -0.37 -7.35 30.88
N LEU A 83 0.55 -7.37 29.92
CA LEU A 83 0.97 -8.61 29.28
C LEU A 83 1.63 -9.57 30.28
N GLY A 84 2.48 -9.07 31.19
CA GLY A 84 3.11 -9.87 32.24
C GLY A 84 2.09 -10.53 33.19
N GLU A 85 1.05 -9.78 33.61
CA GLU A 85 -0.06 -10.29 34.43
C GLU A 85 -0.83 -11.39 33.69
N VAL A 86 -1.10 -11.19 32.38
CA VAL A 86 -1.75 -12.21 31.54
C VAL A 86 -0.87 -13.46 31.40
N ILE A 87 0.44 -13.33 31.18
CA ILE A 87 1.36 -14.47 31.09
C ILE A 87 1.38 -15.25 32.40
N SER A 88 1.55 -14.57 33.55
CA SER A 88 1.55 -15.20 34.88
C SER A 88 0.26 -15.97 35.10
N SER A 89 -0.91 -15.37 34.86
CA SER A 89 -2.22 -16.00 35.10
C SER A 89 -2.58 -17.13 34.12
N GLN A 90 -2.10 -17.08 32.89
CA GLN A 90 -2.53 -17.97 31.80
C GLN A 90 -1.50 -19.05 31.42
N ALA A 91 -0.20 -18.79 31.62
CA ALA A 91 0.90 -19.69 31.27
C ALA A 91 1.78 -20.06 32.51
N GLY A 92 1.60 -19.39 33.60
CA GLY A 92 2.33 -19.62 34.86
C GLY A 92 3.56 -18.74 35.03
N ASP A 93 3.99 -18.60 36.28
CA ASP A 93 5.12 -17.74 36.66
C ASP A 93 6.46 -18.22 36.10
N ASP A 94 6.62 -19.51 35.80
CA ASP A 94 7.84 -20.05 35.20
C ASP A 94 8.09 -19.50 33.82
N VAL A 95 7.02 -19.41 33.02
CA VAL A 95 7.09 -18.79 31.68
C VAL A 95 7.43 -17.31 31.80
N LEU A 96 6.77 -16.58 32.71
CA LEU A 96 7.05 -15.17 32.94
C LEU A 96 8.51 -14.96 33.40
N ARG A 97 9.00 -15.78 34.34
CA ARG A 97 10.40 -15.71 34.79
C ARG A 97 11.39 -15.96 33.64
N THR A 98 11.09 -16.91 32.77
CA THR A 98 11.92 -17.20 31.58
C THR A 98 11.95 -16.03 30.61
N VAL A 99 10.79 -15.48 30.25
CA VAL A 99 10.67 -14.29 29.40
C VAL A 99 11.44 -13.10 29.99
N GLU A 100 11.27 -12.81 31.29
CA GLU A 100 11.96 -11.71 31.96
C GLU A 100 13.48 -11.95 32.08
N ARG A 101 13.91 -13.20 32.28
CA ARG A 101 15.34 -13.55 32.30
C ARG A 101 15.99 -13.29 30.94
N LEU A 102 15.38 -13.75 29.85
CA LEU A 102 15.87 -13.51 28.48
C LEU A 102 15.84 -12.03 28.17
N ARG A 103 14.71 -11.35 28.37
CA ARG A 103 14.56 -9.92 28.10
C ARG A 103 15.62 -9.07 28.81
N LYS A 104 15.75 -9.21 30.12
CA LYS A 104 16.72 -8.44 30.92
C LYS A 104 18.16 -8.79 30.55
N GLY A 105 18.41 -10.07 30.27
CA GLY A 105 19.73 -10.54 29.87
C GLY A 105 20.19 -9.92 28.55
N PHE A 106 19.35 -9.91 27.52
CA PHE A 106 19.68 -9.31 26.21
C PHE A 106 19.72 -7.77 26.25
N ILE A 107 18.92 -7.10 27.08
CA ILE A 107 19.06 -5.65 27.33
C ILE A 107 20.47 -5.36 27.86
N GLN A 108 20.90 -6.11 28.91
CA GLN A 108 22.24 -5.90 29.52
C GLN A 108 23.39 -6.21 28.56
N LEU A 109 23.24 -7.21 27.68
CA LEU A 109 24.23 -7.53 26.65
C LEU A 109 24.42 -6.38 25.64
N ARG A 110 23.36 -5.63 25.36
CA ARG A 110 23.46 -4.45 24.48
C ARG A 110 24.16 -3.28 25.13
N ASP A 111 23.88 -3.07 26.45
CA ASP A 111 24.55 -2.00 27.20
C ASP A 111 26.03 -2.34 27.43
N ARG A 112 26.34 -3.62 27.66
CA ARG A 112 27.68 -4.12 27.89
C ARG A 112 27.82 -5.53 27.27
N PRO A 113 28.50 -5.68 26.13
CA PRO A 113 28.78 -6.99 25.53
C PRO A 113 29.54 -7.89 26.52
N ASP A 114 29.04 -9.09 26.74
CA ASP A 114 29.58 -10.09 27.65
C ASP A 114 29.38 -11.50 27.06
N PRO A 115 30.41 -12.10 26.43
CA PRO A 115 30.31 -13.43 25.82
C PRO A 115 29.89 -14.52 26.79
N VAL A 116 30.33 -14.47 28.05
CA VAL A 116 29.97 -15.46 29.07
C VAL A 116 28.47 -15.39 29.42
N ARG A 117 27.92 -14.19 29.47
CA ARG A 117 26.48 -13.99 29.66
C ARG A 117 25.69 -14.47 28.47
N LEU A 118 26.14 -14.19 27.24
CA LEU A 118 25.50 -14.65 26.02
C LEU A 118 25.39 -16.19 26.04
N GLU A 119 26.50 -16.89 26.31
CA GLU A 119 26.50 -18.34 26.37
C GLU A 119 25.57 -18.90 27.46
N ARG A 120 25.48 -18.23 28.63
CA ARG A 120 24.50 -18.61 29.67
C ARG A 120 23.06 -18.46 29.20
N LEU A 121 22.74 -17.44 28.41
CA LEU A 121 21.39 -17.23 27.87
C LEU A 121 21.08 -18.25 26.76
N LYS A 122 22.03 -18.54 25.87
CA LYS A 122 21.92 -19.61 24.87
C LYS A 122 21.69 -20.97 25.56
N LYS A 123 22.42 -21.27 26.62
CA LYS A 123 22.22 -22.51 27.39
C LYS A 123 20.80 -22.58 27.99
N VAL A 124 20.26 -21.46 28.47
CA VAL A 124 18.86 -21.42 28.96
C VAL A 124 17.91 -21.76 27.84
N ILE A 125 18.08 -21.19 26.64
CA ILE A 125 17.26 -21.49 25.45
C ILE A 125 17.38 -22.97 25.08
N GLY A 126 18.61 -23.51 25.01
CA GLY A 126 18.88 -24.90 24.65
C GLY A 126 18.31 -25.94 25.62
N THR A 127 18.06 -25.57 26.89
CA THR A 127 17.42 -26.48 27.88
C THR A 127 15.90 -26.52 27.80
N LEU A 128 15.26 -25.60 27.07
CA LEU A 128 13.81 -25.54 26.94
C LEU A 128 13.30 -26.55 25.90
N SER A 129 12.23 -27.26 26.24
CA SER A 129 11.53 -28.09 25.26
C SER A 129 10.81 -27.23 24.20
N PRO A 130 10.47 -27.78 23.03
CA PRO A 130 9.67 -27.06 22.01
C PRO A 130 8.36 -26.50 22.58
N ASP A 131 7.68 -27.25 23.43
CA ASP A 131 6.44 -26.80 24.10
C ASP A 131 6.66 -25.63 25.05
N ALA A 132 7.80 -25.60 25.77
CA ALA A 132 8.16 -24.50 26.66
C ALA A 132 8.60 -23.25 25.88
N LEU A 133 9.19 -23.41 24.68
CA LEU A 133 9.56 -22.29 23.80
C LEU A 133 8.35 -21.60 23.17
N ARG A 134 7.25 -22.31 22.89
CA ARG A 134 6.03 -21.78 22.27
C ARG A 134 5.45 -20.58 23.03
N PRO A 135 5.14 -20.62 24.33
CA PRO A 135 4.64 -19.45 25.08
C PRO A 135 5.68 -18.33 25.20
N VAL A 136 6.97 -18.64 25.23
CA VAL A 136 8.05 -17.62 25.24
C VAL A 136 8.07 -16.82 23.94
N ILE A 137 8.05 -17.51 22.80
CA ILE A 137 7.98 -16.85 21.45
C ILE A 137 6.72 -15.99 21.38
N ARG A 138 5.58 -16.52 21.84
CA ARG A 138 4.31 -15.80 21.85
C ARG A 138 4.35 -14.53 22.70
N ALA A 139 4.98 -14.56 23.86
CA ALA A 139 5.14 -13.38 24.70
C ALA A 139 5.88 -12.24 23.97
N PHE A 140 6.98 -12.56 23.30
CA PHE A 140 7.71 -11.59 22.50
C PHE A 140 6.93 -11.10 21.28
N SER A 141 6.22 -11.98 20.57
CA SER A 141 5.36 -11.63 19.43
C SER A 141 4.28 -10.62 19.84
N ILE A 142 3.54 -10.89 20.91
CA ILE A 142 2.50 -9.99 21.41
C ILE A 142 3.10 -8.67 21.91
N TYR A 143 4.25 -8.73 22.60
CA TYR A 143 4.94 -7.51 23.01
C TYR A 143 5.24 -6.57 21.85
N PHE A 144 5.73 -7.07 20.69
CA PHE A 144 5.98 -6.25 19.52
C PHE A 144 4.70 -5.61 18.96
N GLN A 145 3.59 -6.33 18.97
CA GLN A 145 2.31 -5.82 18.52
C GLN A 145 1.84 -4.69 19.45
N LEU A 146 1.92 -4.87 20.77
CA LEU A 146 1.54 -3.87 21.76
C LEU A 146 2.44 -2.63 21.71
N ALA A 147 3.76 -2.82 21.61
CA ALA A 147 4.72 -1.73 21.46
C ALA A 147 4.45 -0.93 20.16
N GLY A 148 4.14 -1.62 19.06
CA GLY A 148 3.74 -1.01 17.80
C GLY A 148 2.49 -0.15 17.93
N THR A 149 1.46 -0.64 18.60
CA THR A 149 0.22 0.09 18.88
C THR A 149 0.46 1.32 19.76
N ALA A 150 1.32 1.19 20.78
CA ALA A 150 1.69 2.33 21.63
C ALA A 150 2.41 3.43 20.84
N GLU A 151 3.35 3.05 19.95
CA GLU A 151 4.06 3.99 19.06
C GLU A 151 3.10 4.69 18.10
N GLU A 152 2.16 3.97 17.52
CA GLU A 152 1.18 4.47 16.55
C GLU A 152 0.22 5.48 17.22
N SER A 153 -0.44 5.09 18.31
CA SER A 153 -1.31 5.98 19.09
C SER A 153 -0.56 7.22 19.59
N PHE A 154 0.69 7.05 20.07
CA PHE A 154 1.51 8.18 20.49
C PHE A 154 1.78 9.19 19.35
N LYS A 155 2.10 8.71 18.14
CA LYS A 155 2.32 9.57 16.96
C LYS A 155 1.05 10.34 16.59
N HIS A 156 -0.12 9.69 16.59
CA HIS A 156 -1.39 10.35 16.33
C HIS A 156 -1.72 11.41 17.37
N ARG A 157 -1.48 11.12 18.64
CA ARG A 157 -1.64 12.10 19.72
C ARG A 157 -0.73 13.32 19.55
N GLN A 158 0.54 13.14 19.16
CA GLN A 158 1.42 14.29 18.91
C GLN A 158 0.91 15.13 17.74
N ARG A 159 0.45 14.52 16.65
CA ARG A 159 -0.15 15.26 15.52
C ARG A 159 -1.38 16.04 15.94
N ARG A 160 -2.29 15.44 16.72
CA ARG A 160 -3.46 16.13 17.28
C ARG A 160 -3.07 17.33 18.14
N ARG A 161 -2.03 17.19 18.97
CA ARG A 161 -1.52 18.29 19.81
C ARG A 161 -0.92 19.44 18.99
N ILE A 162 -0.19 19.13 17.94
CA ILE A 162 0.36 20.14 17.03
C ILE A 162 -0.78 20.87 16.33
N ALA A 163 -1.74 20.14 15.78
CA ALA A 163 -2.89 20.71 15.11
C ALA A 163 -3.74 21.61 16.05
N ALA A 164 -3.91 21.20 17.31
CA ALA A 164 -4.67 21.98 18.30
C ALA A 164 -3.95 23.27 18.75
N ARG A 165 -2.62 23.34 18.65
CA ARG A 165 -1.85 24.54 18.96
C ARG A 165 -1.85 25.57 17.84
N GLY A 166 -2.26 25.18 16.64
CA GLY A 166 -2.10 26.01 15.45
C GLY A 166 -0.66 26.12 14.96
N GLY A 167 -0.45 26.86 13.86
CA GLY A 167 0.86 27.09 13.27
C GLY A 167 1.27 26.05 12.25
N VAL A 168 2.58 25.87 12.04
CA VAL A 168 3.15 24.99 11.03
C VAL A 168 2.92 23.53 11.40
N LEU A 169 2.25 22.80 10.50
CA LEU A 169 2.04 21.35 10.63
C LEU A 169 3.27 20.57 10.10
N TRP A 170 3.26 19.26 10.28
CA TRP A 170 4.35 18.38 9.85
C TRP A 170 4.46 18.29 8.32
N LYS A 171 5.65 17.97 7.85
CA LYS A 171 5.93 17.71 6.42
C LYS A 171 4.99 16.65 5.85
N GLY A 172 4.40 16.93 4.70
CA GLY A 172 3.41 16.05 4.03
C GLY A 172 1.97 16.19 4.58
N SER A 173 1.68 17.13 5.49
CA SER A 173 0.31 17.55 5.77
C SER A 173 -0.26 18.34 4.58
N PHE A 174 -1.60 18.39 4.45
CA PHE A 174 -2.24 19.21 3.41
C PHE A 174 -1.85 20.68 3.55
N ASP A 175 -1.89 21.22 4.76
CA ASP A 175 -1.55 22.61 5.02
C ASP A 175 -0.10 22.96 4.63
N ALA A 176 0.85 22.05 4.88
CA ALA A 176 2.24 22.26 4.45
C ALA A 176 2.36 22.20 2.91
N CYS A 177 1.72 21.22 2.28
CA CYS A 177 1.75 21.05 0.84
C CYS A 177 1.13 22.25 0.10
N LEU A 178 -0.03 22.74 0.55
CA LEU A 178 -0.72 23.87 -0.08
C LEU A 178 0.02 25.19 0.16
N ARG A 179 0.64 25.37 1.33
CA ARG A 179 1.51 26.51 1.57
C ARG A 179 2.70 26.52 0.61
N ASP A 180 3.37 25.36 0.42
CA ASP A 180 4.48 25.24 -0.52
C ASP A 180 4.04 25.60 -1.95
N LEU A 181 2.83 25.17 -2.38
CA LEU A 181 2.26 25.54 -3.69
C LEU A 181 2.00 27.06 -3.79
N ARG A 182 1.45 27.66 -2.73
CA ARG A 182 1.21 29.10 -2.70
C ARG A 182 2.50 29.91 -2.71
N GLU A 183 3.55 29.45 -1.99
CA GLU A 183 4.87 30.07 -2.03
C GLU A 183 5.52 30.00 -3.42
N MET A 184 5.18 28.95 -4.22
CA MET A 184 5.53 28.85 -5.63
C MET A 184 4.67 29.73 -6.55
N GLY A 185 3.71 30.47 -6.03
CA GLY A 185 2.83 31.36 -6.80
C GLY A 185 1.73 30.64 -7.56
N VAL A 186 1.30 29.43 -7.14
CA VAL A 186 0.19 28.70 -7.77
C VAL A 186 -1.12 29.42 -7.48
N ALA A 187 -1.85 29.83 -8.54
CA ALA A 187 -3.15 30.48 -8.46
C ALA A 187 -4.29 29.44 -8.22
N PRO A 188 -5.49 29.88 -7.79
CA PRO A 188 -6.62 28.97 -7.50
C PRO A 188 -7.08 28.16 -8.71
N ASP A 189 -7.11 28.71 -9.90
CA ASP A 189 -7.44 28.04 -11.16
C ASP A 189 -6.39 26.99 -11.54
N GLU A 190 -5.11 27.31 -11.41
CA GLU A 190 -4.02 26.36 -11.62
C GLU A 190 -4.06 25.22 -10.59
N LEU A 191 -4.47 25.51 -9.35
CA LEU A 191 -4.69 24.47 -8.32
C LEU A 191 -5.85 23.56 -8.72
N GLN A 192 -6.96 24.10 -9.24
CA GLN A 192 -8.09 23.32 -9.72
C GLN A 192 -7.66 22.38 -10.85
N ASP A 193 -6.94 22.90 -11.87
CA ASP A 193 -6.41 22.13 -13.00
C ASP A 193 -5.49 21.00 -12.52
N LEU A 194 -4.60 21.30 -11.57
CA LEU A 194 -3.73 20.28 -10.96
C LEU A 194 -4.55 19.19 -10.28
N LEU A 195 -5.53 19.57 -9.44
CA LEU A 195 -6.34 18.61 -8.67
C LEU A 195 -7.19 17.72 -9.58
N GLU A 196 -7.64 18.22 -10.73
CA GLU A 196 -8.40 17.44 -11.70
C GLU A 196 -7.60 16.28 -12.29
N GLU A 197 -6.28 16.41 -12.36
CA GLU A 197 -5.38 15.36 -12.86
C GLU A 197 -4.93 14.37 -11.75
N ILE A 198 -5.04 14.75 -10.47
CA ILE A 198 -4.53 13.93 -9.36
C ILE A 198 -5.31 12.62 -9.22
N ARG A 199 -4.56 11.50 -9.27
CA ARG A 199 -5.09 10.14 -8.99
C ARG A 199 -4.06 9.34 -8.19
N TYR A 200 -4.39 9.04 -6.95
CA TYR A 200 -3.63 8.15 -6.08
C TYR A 200 -4.29 6.77 -6.08
N MET A 201 -3.59 5.76 -6.61
CA MET A 201 -4.17 4.46 -6.93
C MET A 201 -3.41 3.30 -6.27
N PRO A 202 -3.64 3.02 -4.97
CA PRO A 202 -3.11 1.81 -4.33
C PRO A 202 -3.84 0.56 -4.83
N VAL A 203 -3.07 -0.48 -5.16
CA VAL A 203 -3.55 -1.77 -5.63
C VAL A 203 -3.27 -2.84 -4.58
N PHE A 204 -4.30 -3.41 -4.02
CA PHE A 204 -4.21 -4.41 -2.96
C PHE A 204 -3.81 -5.76 -3.52
N THR A 205 -2.73 -6.33 -3.00
CA THR A 205 -2.27 -7.65 -3.40
C THR A 205 -2.35 -8.63 -2.23
N ALA A 206 -2.79 -9.85 -2.50
CA ALA A 206 -2.64 -10.95 -1.56
C ALA A 206 -1.16 -11.26 -1.42
N HIS A 207 -0.69 -11.38 -0.18
CA HIS A 207 0.73 -11.54 0.02
C HIS A 207 1.06 -12.69 0.95
N PRO A 208 2.04 -13.54 0.56
CA PRO A 208 2.38 -14.73 1.34
C PRO A 208 3.21 -14.45 2.59
N THR A 209 3.33 -13.21 3.05
CA THR A 209 4.12 -12.84 4.22
C THR A 209 3.28 -12.39 5.42
N GLU A 210 1.97 -12.16 5.27
CA GLU A 210 1.13 -11.82 6.38
C GLU A 210 0.30 -13.01 6.85
N SER A 211 0.69 -13.53 8.01
CA SER A 211 -0.03 -14.61 8.69
C SER A 211 -1.16 -14.12 9.60
N LYS A 212 -1.29 -12.81 9.83
CA LYS A 212 -2.26 -12.29 10.81
C LYS A 212 -3.69 -12.66 10.47
N ARG A 213 -4.34 -13.33 11.41
CA ARG A 213 -5.76 -13.69 11.31
C ARG A 213 -6.63 -12.45 11.55
N ARG A 214 -7.80 -12.40 10.91
CA ARG A 214 -8.78 -11.33 11.11
C ARG A 214 -9.10 -11.09 12.59
N SER A 215 -9.19 -12.17 13.40
CA SER A 215 -9.38 -12.08 14.84
C SER A 215 -8.27 -11.31 15.54
N ILE A 216 -7.01 -11.52 15.15
CA ILE A 216 -5.87 -10.76 15.69
C ILE A 216 -5.99 -9.27 15.33
N MET A 217 -6.28 -8.96 14.07
CA MET A 217 -6.43 -7.56 13.62
C MET A 217 -7.56 -6.84 14.35
N LEU A 218 -8.69 -7.51 14.59
CA LEU A 218 -9.80 -6.94 15.36
C LEU A 218 -9.42 -6.69 16.83
N GLN A 219 -8.69 -7.61 17.46
CA GLN A 219 -8.22 -7.39 18.83
C GLN A 219 -7.20 -6.25 18.91
N MET A 220 -6.29 -6.18 17.96
CA MET A 220 -5.31 -5.07 17.88
C MET A 220 -5.98 -3.72 17.71
N ARG A 221 -7.07 -3.63 16.91
CA ARG A 221 -7.87 -2.42 16.78
C ARG A 221 -8.51 -2.02 18.10
N ARG A 222 -9.14 -2.95 18.82
CA ARG A 222 -9.74 -2.70 20.14
C ARG A 222 -8.69 -2.25 21.17
N ILE A 223 -7.48 -2.84 21.12
CA ILE A 223 -6.35 -2.41 21.96
C ILE A 223 -5.96 -0.98 21.58
N PHE A 224 -5.88 -0.64 20.29
CA PHE A 224 -5.59 0.72 19.84
C PHE A 224 -6.63 1.72 20.35
N GLU A 225 -7.92 1.43 20.18
CA GLU A 225 -9.03 2.27 20.62
C GLU A 225 -9.02 2.48 22.13
N SER A 226 -8.88 1.42 22.92
CA SER A 226 -8.78 1.52 24.39
C SER A 226 -7.52 2.25 24.84
N ASN A 227 -6.42 2.06 24.15
CA ASN A 227 -5.15 2.75 24.41
C ASN A 227 -5.22 4.25 24.07
N ASP A 228 -5.91 4.62 23.00
CA ASP A 228 -6.11 6.02 22.61
C ASP A 228 -7.09 6.72 23.57
N ALA A 229 -8.16 6.03 23.98
CA ALA A 229 -9.13 6.53 24.93
C ALA A 229 -8.54 6.87 26.31
N LEU A 230 -7.51 6.15 26.77
CA LEU A 230 -6.78 6.48 28.00
C LEU A 230 -6.16 7.90 28.00
N ASP A 231 -5.93 8.47 26.84
CA ASP A 231 -5.35 9.81 26.66
C ASP A 231 -6.42 10.90 26.46
N ALA A 232 -7.68 10.51 26.34
CA ALA A 232 -8.81 11.45 26.28
C ALA A 232 -9.05 12.09 27.65
N PRO A 233 -9.60 13.31 27.72
CA PRO A 233 -10.05 13.90 28.98
C PRO A 233 -11.02 12.96 29.70
N PRO A 234 -10.84 12.74 31.03
CA PRO A 234 -11.72 11.84 31.76
C PRO A 234 -13.16 12.39 31.79
N ILE A 235 -14.13 11.57 31.38
CA ILE A 235 -15.55 11.90 31.41
C ILE A 235 -16.18 11.45 32.73
N PHE A 236 -15.57 10.46 33.40
CA PHE A 236 -16.02 9.89 34.67
C PHE A 236 -14.82 9.52 35.56
N VAL A 237 -15.07 9.34 36.87
CA VAL A 237 -14.02 9.16 37.89
C VAL A 237 -13.18 7.89 37.64
N ASP A 238 -13.79 6.83 37.20
CA ASP A 238 -13.16 5.52 36.94
C ASP A 238 -12.67 5.32 35.49
N HIS A 239 -12.55 6.41 34.72
CA HIS A 239 -12.13 6.40 33.32
C HIS A 239 -10.85 5.56 33.08
N THR A 240 -9.81 5.83 33.85
CA THR A 240 -8.51 5.13 33.70
C THR A 240 -8.65 3.64 34.04
N GLU A 241 -9.43 3.30 35.08
CA GLU A 241 -9.64 1.91 35.49
C GLU A 241 -10.38 1.12 34.41
N ILE A 242 -11.46 1.67 33.86
CA ILE A 242 -12.27 1.03 32.81
C ILE A 242 -11.40 0.71 31.59
N TYR A 243 -10.68 1.69 31.05
CA TYR A 243 -9.86 1.44 29.85
C TYR A 243 -8.64 0.57 30.12
N THR A 244 -8.06 0.61 31.34
CA THR A 244 -7.00 -0.33 31.72
C THR A 244 -7.53 -1.76 31.81
N ARG A 245 -8.73 -1.96 32.38
CA ARG A 245 -9.42 -3.25 32.41
C ARG A 245 -9.74 -3.76 31.00
N ASN A 246 -10.23 -2.89 30.13
CA ASN A 246 -10.48 -3.23 28.72
C ASN A 246 -9.20 -3.68 28.02
N LEU A 247 -8.09 -2.95 28.20
CA LEU A 247 -6.78 -3.35 27.68
C LEU A 247 -6.36 -4.73 28.18
N HIS A 248 -6.46 -4.98 29.49
CA HIS A 248 -6.15 -6.28 30.07
C HIS A 248 -6.99 -7.39 29.42
N THR A 249 -8.31 -7.19 29.31
CA THR A 249 -9.24 -8.16 28.69
C THR A 249 -8.88 -8.43 27.21
N HIS A 250 -8.57 -7.39 26.44
CA HIS A 250 -8.18 -7.55 25.04
C HIS A 250 -6.81 -8.23 24.87
N ILE A 251 -5.84 -7.95 25.76
CA ILE A 251 -4.54 -8.61 25.77
C ILE A 251 -4.71 -10.08 26.16
N GLN A 252 -5.56 -10.40 27.15
CA GLN A 252 -5.87 -11.78 27.54
C GLN A 252 -6.54 -12.54 26.38
N THR A 253 -7.49 -11.92 25.69
CA THR A 253 -8.12 -12.52 24.50
C THR A 253 -7.11 -12.74 23.40
N LEU A 254 -6.24 -11.76 23.15
CA LEU A 254 -5.15 -11.86 22.17
C LEU A 254 -4.20 -13.02 22.53
N TRP A 255 -3.85 -13.18 23.81
CA TRP A 255 -3.03 -14.30 24.31
C TRP A 255 -3.66 -15.66 24.00
N LYS A 256 -4.98 -15.81 24.06
CA LYS A 256 -5.71 -17.06 23.76
C LYS A 256 -6.03 -17.24 22.27
N THR A 257 -5.82 -16.22 21.42
CA THR A 257 -6.10 -16.30 20.00
C THR A 257 -4.87 -16.85 19.26
N ASP A 258 -4.99 -17.91 18.49
CA ASP A 258 -3.86 -18.48 17.75
C ASP A 258 -3.40 -17.56 16.62
N GLU A 259 -2.08 -17.36 16.49
CA GLU A 259 -1.44 -16.55 15.45
C GLU A 259 -1.26 -17.33 14.15
N VAL A 260 -0.97 -18.62 14.25
CA VAL A 260 -0.70 -19.48 13.09
C VAL A 260 -2.01 -20.08 12.58
N ARG A 261 -2.14 -20.18 11.29
CA ARG A 261 -3.29 -20.84 10.66
C ARG A 261 -3.06 -22.35 10.63
N PRO A 262 -4.06 -23.17 11.00
CA PRO A 262 -3.91 -24.62 10.98
C PRO A 262 -3.81 -25.19 9.56
N SER A 263 -4.34 -24.48 8.56
CA SER A 263 -4.32 -24.86 7.16
C SER A 263 -3.97 -23.68 6.25
N ARG A 264 -3.46 -23.98 5.09
CA ARG A 264 -3.15 -22.98 4.05
C ARG A 264 -4.42 -22.24 3.63
N PRO A 265 -4.43 -20.89 3.60
CA PRO A 265 -5.61 -20.16 3.13
C PRO A 265 -5.84 -20.42 1.64
N ASP A 266 -7.09 -20.58 1.26
CA ASP A 266 -7.52 -20.57 -0.11
C ASP A 266 -7.69 -19.12 -0.64
N VAL A 267 -7.90 -18.97 -1.94
CA VAL A 267 -8.08 -17.67 -2.58
C VAL A 267 -9.33 -16.94 -2.07
N ARG A 268 -10.39 -17.67 -1.70
CA ARG A 268 -11.61 -17.10 -1.10
C ARG A 268 -11.35 -16.47 0.27
N HIS A 269 -10.47 -17.07 1.04
CA HIS A 269 -10.01 -16.48 2.30
C HIS A 269 -9.25 -15.16 2.07
N GLU A 270 -8.37 -15.13 1.07
CA GLU A 270 -7.62 -13.93 0.70
C GLU A 270 -8.56 -12.80 0.25
N ILE A 271 -9.57 -13.10 -0.58
CA ILE A 271 -10.59 -12.14 -1.00
C ILE A 271 -11.29 -11.54 0.22
N ARG A 272 -11.79 -12.36 1.16
CA ARG A 272 -12.46 -11.88 2.37
C ARG A 272 -11.54 -11.04 3.28
N MET A 273 -10.25 -11.38 3.33
CA MET A 273 -9.25 -10.62 4.08
C MET A 273 -9.00 -9.23 3.46
N GLY A 274 -8.89 -9.15 2.13
CA GLY A 274 -8.76 -7.86 1.43
C GLY A 274 -9.93 -6.92 1.73
N MET A 275 -11.15 -7.45 1.73
CA MET A 275 -12.37 -6.67 2.03
C MET A 275 -12.40 -6.09 3.46
N HIS A 276 -11.70 -6.72 4.41
CA HIS A 276 -11.67 -6.27 5.80
C HIS A 276 -11.10 -4.85 5.95
N HIS A 277 -10.09 -4.48 5.17
CA HIS A 277 -9.47 -3.15 5.24
C HIS A 277 -10.42 -2.05 4.77
N PHE A 278 -11.25 -2.32 3.76
CA PHE A 278 -12.27 -1.37 3.30
C PHE A 278 -13.31 -1.10 4.39
N LYS A 279 -13.95 -2.16 4.92
CA LYS A 279 -14.98 -2.05 5.97
C LYS A 279 -14.44 -1.48 7.28
N GLY A 280 -13.20 -1.82 7.61
CA GLY A 280 -12.66 -1.54 8.92
C GLY A 280 -12.01 -0.17 9.08
N ALA A 281 -11.60 0.49 7.98
CA ALA A 281 -10.90 1.75 8.06
C ALA A 281 -11.19 2.70 6.89
N LEU A 282 -11.18 2.21 5.64
CA LEU A 282 -11.18 3.09 4.46
C LEU A 282 -12.52 3.78 4.24
N PHE A 283 -13.66 3.11 4.45
CA PHE A 283 -14.96 3.75 4.27
C PHE A 283 -15.17 4.97 5.17
N ASP A 284 -14.65 4.92 6.40
CA ASP A 284 -14.75 6.05 7.34
C ASP A 284 -13.60 7.06 7.19
N ALA A 285 -12.47 6.65 6.59
CA ALA A 285 -11.30 7.50 6.43
C ALA A 285 -11.43 8.44 5.22
N ILE A 286 -11.95 7.95 4.09
CA ILE A 286 -11.98 8.69 2.82
C ILE A 286 -12.74 10.01 2.90
N PRO A 287 -13.99 10.07 3.42
CA PRO A 287 -14.70 11.34 3.57
C PRO A 287 -13.91 12.35 4.40
N VAL A 288 -13.29 11.90 5.48
CA VAL A 288 -12.46 12.76 6.35
C VAL A 288 -11.24 13.31 5.62
N VAL A 289 -10.60 12.50 4.76
CA VAL A 289 -9.45 12.96 3.96
C VAL A 289 -9.86 14.07 3.00
N TYR A 290 -10.97 13.89 2.27
CA TYR A 290 -11.50 14.94 1.38
C TYR A 290 -11.89 16.21 2.14
N GLY A 291 -12.62 16.10 3.25
CA GLY A 291 -13.00 17.24 4.06
C GLY A 291 -11.81 17.96 4.70
N ARG A 292 -10.72 17.23 5.04
CA ARG A 292 -9.48 17.88 5.52
C ARG A 292 -8.76 18.63 4.41
N LEU A 293 -8.71 18.06 3.20
CA LEU A 293 -8.13 18.75 2.04
C LEU A 293 -8.89 20.01 1.70
N GLU A 294 -10.21 19.94 1.60
CA GLU A 294 -11.08 21.08 1.32
C GLU A 294 -10.85 22.23 2.32
N ARG A 295 -10.91 21.92 3.62
CA ARG A 295 -10.60 22.92 4.67
C ARG A 295 -9.18 23.46 4.62
N ALA A 296 -8.20 22.66 4.19
CA ALA A 296 -6.83 23.12 4.05
C ALA A 296 -6.67 24.06 2.83
N ILE A 297 -7.41 23.81 1.75
CA ILE A 297 -7.46 24.70 0.57
C ILE A 297 -8.06 26.04 0.98
N HIS A 298 -9.19 26.04 1.68
CA HIS A 298 -9.80 27.26 2.22
C HIS A 298 -8.78 28.04 3.07
N ARG A 299 -8.15 27.43 4.05
CA ARG A 299 -7.13 28.10 4.87
C ARG A 299 -5.95 28.67 4.08
N ALA A 300 -5.61 28.07 2.95
CA ALA A 300 -4.49 28.51 2.14
C ALA A 300 -4.87 29.60 1.13
N TYR A 301 -6.13 29.67 0.67
CA TYR A 301 -6.54 30.50 -0.46
C TYR A 301 -7.72 31.45 -0.19
N ASP A 302 -8.42 31.40 0.96
CA ASP A 302 -9.58 32.30 1.25
C ASP A 302 -9.26 33.80 1.11
N ASP A 303 -8.02 34.21 1.34
CA ASP A 303 -7.54 35.60 1.17
C ASP A 303 -7.13 35.93 -0.29
N HIS A 304 -7.18 34.98 -1.22
CA HIS A 304 -6.85 35.23 -2.62
C HIS A 304 -8.07 35.83 -3.34
N PRO A 305 -7.93 36.97 -4.08
CA PRO A 305 -9.06 37.68 -4.66
C PRO A 305 -9.86 36.86 -5.67
N ASP A 306 -9.25 35.93 -6.35
CA ASP A 306 -9.87 35.10 -7.39
C ASP A 306 -10.40 33.75 -6.85
N PHE A 307 -10.31 33.50 -5.54
CA PHE A 307 -10.73 32.23 -4.97
C PHE A 307 -12.26 32.16 -4.80
N GLN A 308 -12.90 31.25 -5.51
CA GLN A 308 -14.36 31.01 -5.44
C GLN A 308 -14.67 29.59 -4.88
N GLY A 309 -13.72 28.93 -4.26
CA GLY A 309 -13.83 27.54 -3.85
C GLY A 309 -13.20 26.60 -4.87
N VAL A 310 -13.17 25.31 -4.52
CA VAL A 310 -12.60 24.23 -5.35
C VAL A 310 -13.56 23.06 -5.38
N ASP A 311 -13.84 22.51 -6.56
CA ASP A 311 -14.53 21.22 -6.69
C ASP A 311 -13.51 20.08 -6.62
N LEU A 312 -13.62 19.25 -5.60
CA LEU A 312 -12.70 18.13 -5.41
C LEU A 312 -13.11 16.91 -6.25
N PRO A 313 -12.31 16.56 -7.27
CA PRO A 313 -12.58 15.38 -8.10
C PRO A 313 -12.34 14.08 -7.31
N ALA A 314 -12.67 12.93 -7.91
CA ALA A 314 -12.37 11.62 -7.36
C ALA A 314 -10.86 11.31 -7.48
N MET A 315 -10.06 11.80 -6.53
CA MET A 315 -8.59 11.64 -6.52
C MET A 315 -8.13 10.28 -6.00
N LEU A 316 -8.89 9.65 -5.13
CA LEU A 316 -8.60 8.32 -4.58
C LEU A 316 -9.28 7.25 -5.43
N ARG A 317 -8.52 6.23 -5.85
CA ARG A 317 -9.03 5.06 -6.57
C ARG A 317 -8.31 3.83 -6.08
N PHE A 318 -9.02 2.73 -5.93
CA PHE A 318 -8.45 1.48 -5.42
C PHE A 318 -8.45 0.41 -6.50
N GLY A 319 -7.37 -0.37 -6.53
CA GLY A 319 -7.26 -1.57 -7.33
C GLY A 319 -7.08 -2.81 -6.44
N SER A 320 -7.24 -3.98 -7.03
CA SER A 320 -6.98 -5.26 -6.36
C SER A 320 -6.41 -6.27 -7.35
N TRP A 321 -5.52 -7.12 -6.87
CA TRP A 321 -5.04 -8.32 -7.56
C TRP A 321 -5.63 -9.60 -6.95
N ILE A 322 -6.34 -9.46 -5.82
CA ILE A 322 -6.82 -10.61 -5.04
C ILE A 322 -7.98 -11.26 -5.79
N GLY A 323 -7.75 -12.46 -6.30
CA GLY A 323 -8.66 -13.20 -7.21
C GLY A 323 -8.45 -12.89 -8.69
N GLY A 324 -7.47 -12.05 -9.06
CA GLY A 324 -7.10 -11.73 -10.44
C GLY A 324 -5.69 -12.14 -10.84
N ASP A 325 -4.80 -12.41 -9.88
CA ASP A 325 -3.40 -12.76 -10.10
C ASP A 325 -3.19 -14.26 -10.27
N ARG A 326 -2.97 -14.69 -11.52
CA ARG A 326 -2.75 -16.10 -11.92
C ARG A 326 -1.29 -16.48 -12.06
N ASP A 327 -0.38 -15.49 -12.08
CA ASP A 327 1.04 -15.77 -12.31
C ASP A 327 1.59 -16.72 -11.24
N GLY A 328 1.82 -17.97 -11.68
CA GLY A 328 2.28 -19.06 -10.81
C GLY A 328 1.34 -19.41 -9.65
N ASN A 329 0.03 -19.14 -9.77
CA ASN A 329 -0.99 -19.58 -8.83
C ASN A 329 -2.14 -20.31 -9.54
N PRO A 330 -2.11 -21.65 -9.62
CA PRO A 330 -3.13 -22.43 -10.32
C PRO A 330 -4.51 -22.40 -9.64
N ASN A 331 -4.59 -21.88 -8.40
CA ASN A 331 -5.85 -21.79 -7.66
C ASN A 331 -6.69 -20.56 -8.05
N VAL A 332 -6.15 -19.64 -8.87
CA VAL A 332 -6.87 -18.47 -9.38
C VAL A 332 -7.41 -18.79 -10.76
N THR A 333 -8.66 -19.21 -10.83
CA THR A 333 -9.39 -19.59 -12.06
C THR A 333 -10.36 -18.49 -12.48
N ALA A 334 -11.00 -18.66 -13.64
CA ALA A 334 -12.06 -17.77 -14.12
C ALA A 334 -13.22 -17.67 -13.10
N ASP A 335 -13.61 -18.80 -12.49
CA ASP A 335 -14.66 -18.82 -11.47
C ASP A 335 -14.25 -18.07 -10.20
N THR A 336 -12.99 -18.21 -9.77
CA THR A 336 -12.43 -17.45 -8.63
C THR A 336 -12.45 -15.95 -8.92
N THR A 337 -12.17 -15.54 -10.16
CA THR A 337 -12.23 -14.14 -10.58
C THR A 337 -13.64 -13.59 -10.53
N ARG A 338 -14.62 -14.33 -11.05
CA ARG A 338 -16.04 -13.99 -10.95
C ARG A 338 -16.46 -13.81 -9.49
N GLU A 339 -16.11 -14.76 -8.62
CA GLU A 339 -16.42 -14.73 -7.20
C GLU A 339 -15.78 -13.52 -6.49
N ALA A 340 -14.53 -13.16 -6.84
CA ALA A 340 -13.85 -12.00 -6.29
C ALA A 340 -14.60 -10.70 -6.63
N ILE A 341 -14.96 -10.52 -7.89
CA ILE A 341 -15.70 -9.34 -8.37
C ILE A 341 -17.07 -9.23 -7.68
N LEU A 342 -17.83 -10.33 -7.64
CA LEU A 342 -19.15 -10.35 -7.00
C LEU A 342 -19.06 -10.10 -5.48
N THR A 343 -18.02 -10.62 -4.81
CA THR A 343 -17.81 -10.37 -3.37
C THR A 343 -17.50 -8.90 -3.11
N GLN A 344 -16.71 -8.25 -3.97
CA GLN A 344 -16.43 -6.82 -3.90
C GLN A 344 -17.70 -6.00 -4.12
N HIS A 345 -18.48 -6.32 -5.15
CA HIS A 345 -19.77 -5.70 -5.48
C HIS A 345 -20.74 -5.77 -4.30
N LEU A 346 -20.97 -6.94 -3.74
CA LEU A 346 -21.86 -7.14 -2.58
C LEU A 346 -21.34 -6.40 -1.34
N THR A 347 -20.03 -6.30 -1.17
CA THR A 347 -19.43 -5.58 -0.04
C THR A 347 -19.76 -4.10 -0.09
N ILE A 348 -19.62 -3.47 -1.25
CA ILE A 348 -19.88 -2.03 -1.39
C ILE A 348 -21.38 -1.71 -1.37
N LEU A 349 -22.23 -2.53 -2.00
CA LEU A 349 -23.67 -2.31 -1.96
C LEU A 349 -24.21 -2.33 -0.53
N ARG A 350 -23.74 -3.26 0.31
CA ARG A 350 -24.11 -3.30 1.73
C ARG A 350 -23.71 -2.05 2.49
N ALA A 351 -22.50 -1.54 2.23
CA ALA A 351 -22.06 -0.29 2.82
C ALA A 351 -22.95 0.89 2.38
N TYR A 352 -23.35 0.95 1.11
CA TYR A 352 -24.27 1.99 0.64
C TYR A 352 -25.67 1.85 1.22
N ILE A 353 -26.19 0.64 1.36
CA ILE A 353 -27.49 0.38 2.01
C ILE A 353 -27.48 0.91 3.46
N GLU A 354 -26.42 0.66 4.21
CA GLU A 354 -26.23 1.17 5.58
C GLU A 354 -26.20 2.71 5.58
N ARG A 355 -25.39 3.34 4.73
CA ARG A 355 -25.28 4.81 4.66
C ARG A 355 -26.57 5.51 4.20
N VAL A 356 -27.29 4.91 3.25
CA VAL A 356 -28.60 5.42 2.82
C VAL A 356 -29.61 5.30 3.96
N ALA A 357 -29.56 4.21 4.74
CA ALA A 357 -30.45 4.07 5.92
C ALA A 357 -30.13 5.13 7.00
N ASP A 358 -28.85 5.47 7.20
CA ASP A 358 -28.46 6.56 8.10
C ASP A 358 -29.01 7.91 7.60
N LEU A 359 -28.88 8.20 6.29
CA LEU A 359 -29.40 9.42 5.67
C LEU A 359 -30.93 9.51 5.74
N VAL A 360 -31.67 8.40 5.66
CA VAL A 360 -33.14 8.36 5.93
C VAL A 360 -33.44 8.85 7.33
N GLY A 361 -32.57 8.63 8.32
CA GLY A 361 -32.74 9.17 9.68
C GLY A 361 -32.36 10.65 9.83
N ILE A 362 -31.52 11.19 8.93
CA ILE A 362 -30.93 12.54 9.02
C ILE A 362 -31.72 13.56 8.19
N LEU A 363 -32.03 13.24 6.91
CA LEU A 363 -32.69 14.19 5.99
C LEU A 363 -34.22 14.15 6.12
N THR A 364 -34.72 14.61 7.26
CA THR A 364 -36.13 14.60 7.64
C THR A 364 -36.86 15.90 7.32
N HIS A 365 -36.42 16.61 6.28
CA HIS A 365 -36.99 17.89 5.85
C HIS A 365 -38.46 17.71 5.45
N SER A 366 -39.39 18.47 6.12
CA SER A 366 -40.78 18.51 5.75
C SER A 366 -41.00 19.45 4.56
N GLN A 367 -41.91 19.10 3.67
CA GLN A 367 -42.31 19.95 2.55
C GLN A 367 -42.90 21.29 2.99
N ASP A 368 -43.38 21.42 4.26
CA ASP A 368 -43.84 22.66 4.80
C ASP A 368 -42.73 23.68 5.09
N PHE A 369 -41.51 23.23 5.22
CA PHE A 369 -40.35 24.04 5.57
C PHE A 369 -39.25 24.03 4.52
N CYS A 370 -39.37 23.27 3.43
CA CYS A 370 -38.38 23.24 2.33
C CYS A 370 -39.10 23.35 0.97
N SER A 371 -38.39 23.85 -0.03
CA SER A 371 -38.89 24.00 -1.41
C SER A 371 -38.03 23.23 -2.39
N PRO A 372 -38.22 21.88 -2.52
CA PRO A 372 -37.42 21.07 -3.40
C PRO A 372 -37.48 21.51 -4.86
N SER A 373 -36.37 21.36 -5.58
CA SER A 373 -36.26 21.77 -6.97
C SER A 373 -37.24 21.02 -7.90
N PRO A 374 -37.68 21.63 -9.01
CA PRO A 374 -38.58 20.96 -9.97
C PRO A 374 -38.04 19.67 -10.54
N ALA A 375 -36.71 19.59 -10.80
CA ALA A 375 -36.06 18.40 -11.26
C ALA A 375 -36.13 17.26 -10.23
N PHE A 376 -35.89 17.57 -8.94
CA PHE A 376 -36.03 16.63 -7.85
C PHE A 376 -37.50 16.12 -7.70
N LEU A 377 -38.48 17.03 -7.75
CA LEU A 377 -39.90 16.65 -7.70
C LEU A 377 -40.33 15.78 -8.88
N GLY A 378 -39.72 15.98 -10.05
CA GLY A 378 -39.89 15.11 -11.22
C GLY A 378 -39.43 13.70 -10.92
N SER A 379 -38.24 13.54 -10.33
CA SER A 379 -37.66 12.23 -9.98
C SER A 379 -38.47 11.47 -8.91
N LEU A 380 -39.14 12.17 -8.01
CA LEU A 380 -40.03 11.53 -7.02
C LEU A 380 -41.22 10.84 -7.67
N ARG A 381 -41.77 11.42 -8.76
CA ARG A 381 -42.88 10.79 -9.52
C ARG A 381 -42.43 9.52 -10.22
N GLU A 382 -41.20 9.50 -10.74
CA GLU A 382 -40.60 8.30 -11.33
C GLU A 382 -40.38 7.22 -10.25
N ASP A 383 -39.96 7.63 -9.07
CA ASP A 383 -39.74 6.71 -7.92
C ASP A 383 -41.07 6.11 -7.43
N ASP A 384 -42.18 6.84 -7.47
CA ASP A 384 -43.50 6.29 -7.11
C ASP A 384 -43.93 5.22 -8.12
N ALA A 385 -43.79 5.48 -9.42
CA ALA A 385 -44.07 4.49 -10.46
C ALA A 385 -43.20 3.23 -10.34
N TYR A 386 -41.95 3.40 -9.87
CA TYR A 386 -41.06 2.26 -9.56
C TYR A 386 -41.59 1.48 -8.35
N ARG A 387 -41.93 2.17 -7.25
CA ARG A 387 -42.39 1.58 -6.00
C ARG A 387 -43.73 0.84 -6.19
N GLU A 388 -44.63 1.37 -6.96
CA GLU A 388 -45.95 0.76 -7.21
C GLU A 388 -45.88 -0.63 -7.82
N ARG A 389 -44.82 -0.95 -8.56
CA ARG A 389 -44.56 -2.33 -9.05
C ARG A 389 -44.29 -3.34 -7.93
N PHE A 390 -44.00 -2.87 -6.72
CA PHE A 390 -43.65 -3.69 -5.56
C PHE A 390 -44.56 -3.38 -4.34
N ASP A 391 -45.77 -2.89 -4.55
CA ASP A 391 -46.64 -2.34 -3.52
C ASP A 391 -46.98 -3.30 -2.38
N GLN A 392 -47.01 -4.61 -2.64
CA GLN A 392 -47.21 -5.63 -1.61
C GLN A 392 -46.00 -5.82 -0.68
N GLU A 393 -44.78 -5.59 -1.17
CA GLU A 393 -43.55 -5.73 -0.38
C GLU A 393 -43.13 -4.40 0.26
N TRP A 394 -43.42 -3.26 -0.39
CA TRP A 394 -42.88 -1.95 0.01
C TRP A 394 -43.95 -0.88 0.10
N PRO A 395 -44.52 -0.67 1.29
CA PRO A 395 -45.55 0.35 1.50
C PRO A 395 -44.98 1.75 1.27
N ALA A 396 -45.88 2.70 0.87
CA ALA A 396 -45.52 4.12 0.81
C ALA A 396 -45.13 4.64 2.21
N ARG A 397 -44.01 5.36 2.28
CA ARG A 397 -43.51 5.97 3.51
C ARG A 397 -43.12 7.41 3.27
N PHE A 398 -43.23 8.23 4.31
CA PHE A 398 -42.71 9.60 4.36
C PHE A 398 -43.32 10.52 3.28
N PRO A 399 -44.67 10.61 3.17
CA PRO A 399 -45.31 11.39 2.12
C PRO A 399 -44.98 12.90 2.20
N GLU A 400 -44.81 13.43 3.43
CA GLU A 400 -44.53 14.85 3.69
C GLU A 400 -43.04 15.19 3.77
N GLU A 401 -42.15 14.18 3.62
CA GLU A 401 -40.71 14.33 3.77
C GLU A 401 -39.99 13.91 2.45
N PRO A 402 -39.89 14.81 1.47
CA PRO A 402 -39.52 14.46 0.08
C PRO A 402 -38.15 13.84 -0.06
N TYR A 403 -37.12 14.32 0.65
CA TYR A 403 -35.75 13.75 0.59
C TYR A 403 -35.71 12.37 1.25
N ARG A 404 -36.39 12.20 2.36
CA ARG A 404 -36.51 10.93 3.07
C ARG A 404 -37.21 9.86 2.22
N ARG A 405 -38.29 10.26 1.50
CA ARG A 405 -39.01 9.41 0.56
C ARG A 405 -38.10 8.95 -0.59
N LYS A 406 -37.32 9.87 -1.21
CA LYS A 406 -36.32 9.53 -2.26
C LYS A 406 -35.32 8.53 -1.74
N LEU A 407 -34.69 8.78 -0.59
CA LEU A 407 -33.69 7.90 0.02
C LEU A 407 -34.25 6.51 0.35
N TYR A 408 -35.53 6.44 0.77
CA TYR A 408 -36.20 5.16 1.01
C TYR A 408 -36.25 4.31 -0.28
N VAL A 409 -36.67 4.90 -1.40
CA VAL A 409 -36.74 4.20 -2.70
C VAL A 409 -35.31 3.85 -3.19
N MET A 410 -34.36 4.75 -3.02
CA MET A 410 -32.94 4.43 -3.32
C MET A 410 -32.44 3.21 -2.55
N GLY A 411 -32.77 3.11 -1.26
CA GLY A 411 -32.46 1.94 -0.43
C GLY A 411 -33.09 0.65 -0.96
N LEU A 412 -34.34 0.72 -1.47
CA LEU A 412 -35.00 -0.43 -2.12
C LEU A 412 -34.27 -0.84 -3.41
N ARG A 413 -33.91 0.12 -4.26
CA ARG A 413 -33.18 -0.14 -5.51
C ARG A 413 -31.80 -0.76 -5.25
N LEU A 414 -31.08 -0.33 -4.19
CA LEU A 414 -29.82 -0.93 -3.77
C LEU A 414 -29.99 -2.38 -3.28
N ARG A 415 -31.05 -2.67 -2.50
CA ARG A 415 -31.35 -4.04 -2.06
C ARG A 415 -31.66 -4.96 -3.24
N GLN A 416 -32.31 -4.45 -4.29
CA GLN A 416 -32.55 -5.24 -5.52
C GLN A 416 -31.22 -5.51 -6.27
N ALA A 417 -30.32 -4.54 -6.34
CA ALA A 417 -28.99 -4.75 -6.89
C ALA A 417 -28.21 -5.79 -6.06
N GLU A 418 -28.32 -5.77 -4.72
CA GLU A 418 -27.72 -6.80 -3.84
C GLU A 418 -28.31 -8.18 -4.10
N ARG A 419 -29.64 -8.32 -4.19
CA ARG A 419 -30.32 -9.60 -4.49
C ARG A 419 -29.86 -10.17 -5.84
N ARG A 420 -29.68 -9.30 -6.85
CA ARG A 420 -29.13 -9.67 -8.17
C ARG A 420 -27.71 -10.21 -8.04
N GLY A 421 -26.84 -9.52 -7.32
CA GLY A 421 -25.46 -9.95 -7.09
C GLY A 421 -25.37 -11.28 -6.34
N LEU A 422 -26.25 -11.52 -5.36
CA LEU A 422 -26.35 -12.81 -4.65
C LEU A 422 -26.81 -13.94 -5.56
N ALA A 423 -27.81 -13.70 -6.42
CA ALA A 423 -28.25 -14.70 -7.39
C ALA A 423 -27.13 -15.11 -8.33
N TRP A 424 -26.34 -14.16 -8.84
CA TRP A 424 -25.18 -14.44 -9.68
C TRP A 424 -24.07 -15.19 -8.94
N LEU A 425 -23.84 -14.86 -7.67
CA LEU A 425 -22.84 -15.56 -6.85
C LEU A 425 -23.25 -17.04 -6.61
N ASP A 426 -24.56 -17.31 -6.49
CA ASP A 426 -25.14 -18.65 -6.37
C ASP A 426 -25.32 -19.37 -7.74
N GLY A 427 -24.89 -18.76 -8.85
CA GLY A 427 -25.04 -19.32 -10.21
C GLY A 427 -26.48 -19.36 -10.72
N ARG A 428 -27.39 -18.60 -10.08
CA ARG A 428 -28.81 -18.55 -10.47
C ARG A 428 -29.07 -17.43 -11.48
N PRO A 429 -29.93 -17.63 -12.49
CA PRO A 429 -30.32 -16.57 -13.40
C PRO A 429 -31.12 -15.51 -12.66
N TRP A 430 -30.88 -14.25 -13.00
CA TRP A 430 -31.62 -13.11 -12.48
C TRP A 430 -32.88 -12.84 -13.31
N ASN A 431 -33.99 -12.52 -12.65
CA ASN A 431 -35.20 -12.06 -13.34
C ASN A 431 -34.97 -10.60 -13.82
N PRO A 432 -34.96 -10.34 -15.15
CA PRO A 432 -34.73 -9.01 -15.70
C PRO A 432 -35.85 -8.00 -15.41
N GLU A 433 -37.02 -8.46 -14.96
CA GLU A 433 -38.15 -7.59 -14.61
C GLU A 433 -37.93 -6.87 -13.26
N ILE A 434 -37.03 -7.36 -12.41
CA ILE A 434 -36.72 -6.74 -11.12
C ILE A 434 -35.61 -5.71 -11.31
N ILE A 435 -35.96 -4.44 -11.30
CA ILE A 435 -35.05 -3.34 -11.66
C ILE A 435 -34.44 -2.70 -10.40
N GLY A 436 -33.23 -3.13 -10.01
CA GLY A 436 -32.35 -2.36 -9.12
C GLY A 436 -31.54 -1.32 -9.90
N TYR A 437 -30.65 -0.60 -9.24
CA TYR A 437 -29.66 0.22 -9.94
C TYR A 437 -28.83 -0.62 -10.91
N ARG A 438 -28.67 -0.13 -12.14
CA ARG A 438 -27.84 -0.80 -13.16
C ARG A 438 -26.36 -0.63 -12.92
N GLY A 439 -25.98 0.50 -12.34
CA GLY A 439 -24.59 0.85 -12.02
C GLY A 439 -24.50 2.05 -11.10
N GLU A 440 -23.28 2.41 -10.77
CA GLU A 440 -22.97 3.52 -9.88
C GLU A 440 -23.41 4.89 -10.41
N ASP A 441 -23.44 5.08 -11.72
CA ASP A 441 -23.76 6.39 -12.31
C ASP A 441 -25.24 6.79 -12.07
N GLU A 442 -26.18 5.83 -12.09
CA GLU A 442 -27.58 6.09 -11.73
C GLU A 442 -27.71 6.44 -10.23
N PHE A 443 -27.03 5.70 -9.37
CA PHE A 443 -27.05 5.96 -7.93
C PHE A 443 -26.43 7.30 -7.57
N LEU A 444 -25.30 7.64 -8.21
CA LEU A 444 -24.63 8.93 -8.05
C LEU A 444 -25.53 10.09 -8.52
N HIS A 445 -26.24 9.91 -9.65
CA HIS A 445 -27.17 10.90 -10.16
C HIS A 445 -28.26 11.23 -9.13
N ASP A 446 -28.87 10.21 -8.52
CA ASP A 446 -29.91 10.43 -7.49
C ASP A 446 -29.35 11.16 -6.26
N LEU A 447 -28.13 10.84 -5.80
CA LEU A 447 -27.48 11.52 -4.68
C LEU A 447 -27.18 13.00 -4.99
N VAL A 448 -26.64 13.28 -6.19
CA VAL A 448 -26.36 14.65 -6.65
C VAL A 448 -27.65 15.44 -6.78
N LEU A 449 -28.71 14.85 -7.31
CA LEU A 449 -30.03 15.50 -7.44
C LEU A 449 -30.62 15.92 -6.07
N ILE A 450 -30.46 15.08 -5.05
CA ILE A 450 -30.85 15.45 -3.67
C ILE A 450 -30.01 16.65 -3.21
N ARG A 451 -28.68 16.57 -3.37
CA ARG A 451 -27.75 17.62 -2.93
C ARG A 451 -28.04 18.97 -3.60
N ASP A 452 -28.19 18.97 -4.91
CA ASP A 452 -28.44 20.20 -5.68
C ASP A 452 -29.78 20.81 -5.34
N SER A 453 -30.82 19.98 -5.10
CA SER A 453 -32.11 20.44 -4.64
C SER A 453 -32.04 21.11 -3.25
N MET A 454 -31.29 20.50 -2.30
CA MET A 454 -31.12 21.09 -0.95
C MET A 454 -30.39 22.45 -1.03
N ILE A 455 -29.31 22.52 -1.83
CA ILE A 455 -28.54 23.77 -2.03
C ILE A 455 -29.43 24.87 -2.64
N SER A 456 -30.31 24.52 -3.55
CA SER A 456 -31.19 25.51 -4.25
C SER A 456 -32.14 26.27 -3.34
N HIS A 457 -32.45 25.77 -2.16
CA HIS A 457 -33.28 26.44 -1.18
C HIS A 457 -32.58 26.81 0.14
N GLY A 458 -31.23 26.77 0.15
CA GLY A 458 -30.44 27.36 1.23
C GLY A 458 -29.85 26.34 2.22
N ASP A 459 -30.10 25.03 2.09
CA ASP A 459 -29.64 23.98 3.00
C ASP A 459 -28.26 23.42 2.61
N ALA A 460 -27.32 24.28 2.20
CA ALA A 460 -25.99 23.89 1.74
C ALA A 460 -25.17 23.14 2.81
N ASP A 461 -25.29 23.52 4.09
CA ASP A 461 -24.57 22.90 5.18
C ASP A 461 -24.99 21.42 5.35
N ALA A 462 -26.30 21.15 5.36
CA ALA A 462 -26.83 19.79 5.47
C ALA A 462 -26.52 18.96 4.20
N ALA A 463 -26.59 19.59 3.01
CA ALA A 463 -26.26 18.96 1.75
C ALA A 463 -24.76 18.56 1.62
N ASN A 464 -23.88 19.31 2.28
CA ASN A 464 -22.43 19.11 2.26
C ASN A 464 -21.90 18.31 3.47
N ALA A 465 -22.77 17.74 4.29
CA ALA A 465 -22.43 16.84 5.40
C ALA A 465 -22.38 15.37 4.93
N GLU A 466 -23.13 14.49 5.58
CA GLU A 466 -23.13 13.03 5.32
C GLU A 466 -23.54 12.65 3.89
N LEU A 467 -24.38 13.47 3.24
CA LEU A 467 -24.78 13.25 1.85
C LEU A 467 -23.58 13.45 0.89
N LEU A 468 -22.78 14.51 1.08
CA LEU A 468 -21.56 14.70 0.30
C LEU A 468 -20.54 13.60 0.57
N ASP A 469 -20.46 13.12 1.80
CA ASP A 469 -19.59 11.99 2.16
C ASP A 469 -19.99 10.72 1.38
N LEU A 470 -21.29 10.43 1.24
CA LEU A 470 -21.76 9.30 0.43
C LEU A 470 -21.50 9.51 -1.06
N ILE A 471 -21.62 10.72 -1.58
CA ILE A 471 -21.25 11.08 -2.96
C ILE A 471 -19.75 10.81 -3.19
N ARG A 472 -18.88 11.22 -2.27
CA ARG A 472 -17.42 10.99 -2.32
C ARG A 472 -17.08 9.49 -2.31
N LEU A 473 -17.74 8.71 -1.46
CA LEU A 473 -17.60 7.26 -1.42
C LEU A 473 -18.04 6.62 -2.74
N THR A 474 -19.17 7.04 -3.31
CA THR A 474 -19.69 6.52 -4.58
C THR A 474 -18.76 6.85 -5.75
N ARG A 475 -18.23 8.08 -5.81
CA ARG A 475 -17.22 8.48 -6.81
C ARG A 475 -15.92 7.69 -6.68
N THR A 476 -15.54 7.29 -5.46
CA THR A 476 -14.31 6.54 -5.18
C THR A 476 -14.43 5.06 -5.52
N PHE A 477 -15.51 4.41 -5.09
CA PHE A 477 -15.66 2.96 -5.07
C PHE A 477 -16.60 2.41 -6.14
N GLY A 478 -17.45 3.26 -6.73
CA GLY A 478 -18.48 2.80 -7.67
C GLY A 478 -19.31 1.65 -7.09
N PHE A 479 -19.76 0.74 -7.94
CA PHE A 479 -20.41 -0.52 -7.55
C PHE A 479 -19.43 -1.71 -7.56
N TYR A 480 -18.14 -1.44 -7.75
CA TYR A 480 -17.09 -2.45 -7.88
C TYR A 480 -16.09 -2.48 -6.70
N LEU A 481 -16.15 -1.55 -5.76
CA LEU A 481 -15.28 -1.37 -4.59
C LEU A 481 -13.81 -1.10 -4.96
N ALA A 482 -13.18 -2.02 -5.70
CA ALA A 482 -11.82 -1.88 -6.22
C ALA A 482 -11.77 -2.47 -7.65
N ARG A 483 -11.03 -1.81 -8.54
CA ARG A 483 -10.84 -2.33 -9.89
C ARG A 483 -9.96 -3.56 -9.85
N LEU A 484 -10.46 -4.69 -10.35
CA LEU A 484 -9.69 -5.91 -10.36
C LEU A 484 -8.72 -5.91 -11.54
N ASP A 485 -7.41 -5.96 -11.29
CA ASP A 485 -6.42 -6.24 -12.32
C ASP A 485 -6.31 -7.76 -12.51
N ILE A 486 -6.23 -8.21 -13.75
CA ILE A 486 -5.93 -9.58 -14.14
C ILE A 486 -4.43 -9.67 -14.40
N ARG A 487 -3.74 -10.70 -13.87
CA ARG A 487 -2.33 -10.90 -14.17
C ARG A 487 -2.05 -12.34 -14.59
N GLN A 488 -1.26 -12.49 -15.67
CA GLN A 488 -0.76 -13.79 -16.15
C GLN A 488 0.59 -13.59 -16.85
N GLU A 489 1.37 -14.67 -16.95
CA GLU A 489 2.68 -14.69 -17.57
C GLU A 489 2.60 -14.68 -19.12
N SER A 490 3.56 -14.01 -19.78
CA SER A 490 3.60 -13.85 -21.24
C SER A 490 3.65 -15.17 -22.02
N THR A 491 4.37 -16.19 -21.53
CA THR A 491 4.48 -17.49 -22.17
C THR A 491 3.12 -18.21 -22.28
N VAL A 492 2.26 -18.10 -21.27
CA VAL A 492 0.91 -18.70 -21.29
C VAL A 492 0.07 -18.12 -22.44
N HIS A 493 0.22 -16.81 -22.74
CA HIS A 493 -0.50 -16.18 -23.83
C HIS A 493 0.06 -16.59 -25.20
N SER A 494 1.39 -16.64 -25.33
CA SER A 494 2.06 -17.09 -26.53
C SER A 494 1.66 -18.54 -26.89
N ASP A 495 1.65 -19.43 -25.90
CA ASP A 495 1.24 -20.82 -26.07
C ASP A 495 -0.25 -20.94 -26.44
N ALA A 496 -1.13 -20.14 -25.80
CA ALA A 496 -2.53 -20.10 -26.14
C ALA A 496 -2.77 -19.60 -27.57
N VAL A 497 -2.04 -18.59 -28.00
CA VAL A 497 -2.08 -18.10 -29.41
C VAL A 497 -1.61 -19.19 -30.37
N ALA A 498 -0.50 -19.85 -30.10
CA ALA A 498 0.02 -20.94 -30.94
C ALA A 498 -1.00 -22.09 -31.06
N ASP A 499 -1.66 -22.50 -29.96
CA ASP A 499 -2.68 -23.55 -29.95
C ASP A 499 -3.89 -23.11 -30.82
N VAL A 500 -4.40 -21.89 -30.65
CA VAL A 500 -5.52 -21.39 -31.46
C VAL A 500 -5.15 -21.35 -32.95
N LEU A 501 -3.98 -20.85 -33.33
CA LEU A 501 -3.55 -20.70 -34.72
C LEU A 501 -3.32 -22.09 -35.39
N ALA A 502 -2.72 -23.01 -34.67
CA ALA A 502 -2.53 -24.38 -35.11
C ALA A 502 -3.88 -25.10 -35.34
N ARG A 503 -4.84 -24.94 -34.39
CA ARG A 503 -6.17 -25.54 -34.51
C ARG A 503 -6.97 -24.98 -35.70
N LEU A 504 -6.84 -23.72 -35.99
CA LEU A 504 -7.48 -23.06 -37.14
C LEU A 504 -6.75 -23.31 -38.48
N GLY A 505 -5.60 -23.98 -38.47
CA GLY A 505 -4.79 -24.20 -39.67
C GLY A 505 -4.15 -22.92 -40.25
N ILE A 506 -4.05 -21.85 -39.44
CA ILE A 506 -3.50 -20.57 -39.89
C ILE A 506 -1.96 -20.59 -39.82
N GLU A 507 -1.40 -21.04 -38.70
CA GLU A 507 0.05 -21.14 -38.49
C GLU A 507 0.36 -22.32 -37.54
N GLN A 508 1.17 -23.25 -38.00
CA GLN A 508 1.50 -24.48 -37.24
C GLN A 508 2.75 -24.30 -36.38
N ASN A 509 3.64 -23.42 -36.75
CA ASN A 509 4.93 -23.20 -36.11
C ASN A 509 5.09 -21.77 -35.55
N TYR A 510 4.04 -21.23 -34.92
CA TYR A 510 3.99 -19.86 -34.42
C TYR A 510 5.20 -19.49 -33.54
N ALA A 511 5.69 -20.41 -32.72
CA ALA A 511 6.83 -20.21 -31.82
C ALA A 511 8.13 -19.88 -32.57
N SER A 512 8.27 -20.35 -33.84
CA SER A 512 9.46 -20.11 -34.65
C SER A 512 9.46 -18.79 -35.44
N LEU A 513 8.33 -18.06 -35.46
CA LEU A 513 8.21 -16.78 -36.15
C LEU A 513 9.07 -15.72 -35.45
N ASP A 514 9.71 -14.85 -36.25
CA ASP A 514 10.34 -13.65 -35.76
C ASP A 514 9.32 -12.61 -35.27
N GLU A 515 9.80 -11.59 -34.59
CA GLU A 515 8.91 -10.57 -33.98
C GLU A 515 8.10 -9.82 -35.03
N THR A 516 8.70 -9.43 -36.14
CA THR A 516 8.02 -8.67 -37.21
C THR A 516 6.83 -9.48 -37.75
N ARG A 517 7.05 -10.75 -38.08
CA ARG A 517 6.00 -11.61 -38.61
C ARG A 517 4.90 -11.90 -37.56
N ARG A 518 5.25 -12.00 -36.29
CA ARG A 518 4.26 -12.11 -35.20
C ARG A 518 3.37 -10.87 -35.14
N LEU A 519 3.95 -9.68 -35.17
CA LEU A 519 3.21 -8.43 -35.11
C LEU A 519 2.26 -8.26 -36.31
N GLU A 520 2.73 -8.53 -37.51
CA GLU A 520 1.91 -8.50 -38.74
C GLU A 520 0.71 -9.46 -38.63
N LEU A 521 0.98 -10.73 -38.35
CA LEU A 521 -0.06 -11.77 -38.27
C LEU A 521 -1.10 -11.46 -37.18
N LEU A 522 -0.65 -11.08 -35.99
CA LEU A 522 -1.55 -10.72 -34.89
C LEU A 522 -2.38 -9.46 -35.23
N GLY A 523 -1.78 -8.48 -35.91
CA GLY A 523 -2.47 -7.29 -36.37
C GLY A 523 -3.64 -7.64 -37.32
N GLU A 524 -3.38 -8.46 -38.34
CA GLU A 524 -4.40 -8.91 -39.28
C GLU A 524 -5.54 -9.67 -38.57
N LEU A 525 -5.19 -10.56 -37.65
CA LEU A 525 -6.16 -11.37 -36.91
C LEU A 525 -6.98 -10.58 -35.89
N ILE A 526 -6.45 -9.53 -35.30
CA ILE A 526 -7.20 -8.63 -34.41
C ILE A 526 -8.23 -7.82 -35.20
N GLU A 527 -7.90 -7.42 -36.44
CA GLU A 527 -8.85 -6.72 -37.30
C GLU A 527 -9.99 -7.63 -37.78
N LYS A 528 -9.67 -8.87 -38.09
CA LYS A 528 -10.62 -9.89 -38.55
C LYS A 528 -10.48 -11.15 -37.70
N PRO A 529 -11.03 -11.16 -36.47
CA PRO A 529 -10.91 -12.30 -35.58
C PRO A 529 -11.53 -13.54 -36.19
N PRO A 530 -10.80 -14.67 -36.22
CA PRO A 530 -11.38 -15.93 -36.69
C PRO A 530 -12.44 -16.46 -35.69
N VAL A 531 -13.37 -17.23 -36.19
CA VAL A 531 -14.36 -17.93 -35.35
C VAL A 531 -13.77 -19.28 -34.93
N ILE A 532 -13.89 -19.58 -33.66
CA ILE A 532 -13.52 -20.92 -33.13
C ILE A 532 -14.81 -21.72 -32.93
N ASP A 533 -15.07 -22.68 -33.81
CA ASP A 533 -16.29 -23.46 -33.76
C ASP A 533 -16.39 -24.38 -32.56
N ASP A 534 -15.26 -24.96 -32.14
CA ASP A 534 -15.16 -25.84 -30.96
C ASP A 534 -14.00 -25.42 -30.04
N ARG A 535 -14.32 -24.65 -29.03
CA ARG A 535 -13.34 -24.27 -27.97
C ARG A 535 -12.93 -25.46 -27.09
N GLY A 536 -13.76 -26.52 -27.03
CA GLY A 536 -13.47 -27.71 -26.24
C GLY A 536 -12.29 -28.53 -26.79
N ALA A 537 -11.93 -28.35 -28.07
CA ALA A 537 -10.80 -29.00 -28.70
C ALA A 537 -9.45 -28.31 -28.45
N LEU A 538 -9.45 -27.11 -27.85
CA LEU A 538 -8.22 -26.37 -27.44
C LEU A 538 -7.61 -26.98 -26.18
N ALA A 539 -6.33 -26.70 -25.94
CA ALA A 539 -5.66 -27.08 -24.71
C ALA A 539 -6.35 -26.47 -23.47
N ALA A 540 -6.35 -27.21 -22.37
CA ALA A 540 -7.05 -26.79 -21.13
C ALA A 540 -6.65 -25.39 -20.64
N MET A 541 -5.38 -25.00 -20.75
CA MET A 541 -4.90 -23.67 -20.38
C MET A 541 -5.40 -22.59 -21.35
N THR A 542 -5.46 -22.87 -22.64
CA THR A 542 -6.04 -22.00 -23.67
C THR A 542 -7.53 -21.74 -23.40
N GLN A 543 -8.28 -22.81 -23.10
CA GLN A 543 -9.68 -22.68 -22.68
C GLN A 543 -9.83 -21.80 -21.45
N GLU A 544 -8.97 -21.97 -20.43
CA GLU A 544 -9.03 -21.18 -19.21
C GLU A 544 -8.71 -19.69 -19.46
N VAL A 545 -7.72 -19.38 -20.30
CA VAL A 545 -7.41 -17.98 -20.68
C VAL A 545 -8.62 -17.33 -21.36
N LEU A 546 -9.28 -18.03 -22.30
CA LEU A 546 -10.47 -17.51 -22.98
C LEU A 546 -11.66 -17.36 -22.01
N ARG A 547 -11.89 -18.31 -21.08
CA ARG A 547 -12.93 -18.21 -20.04
C ARG A 547 -12.72 -17.00 -19.14
N VAL A 548 -11.46 -16.69 -18.79
CA VAL A 548 -11.13 -15.47 -18.01
C VAL A 548 -11.57 -14.21 -18.74
N LEU A 549 -11.28 -14.13 -20.06
CA LEU A 549 -11.67 -12.98 -20.88
C LEU A 549 -13.20 -12.90 -21.05
N ASP A 550 -13.89 -14.05 -21.16
CA ASP A 550 -15.36 -14.08 -21.16
C ASP A 550 -15.93 -13.53 -19.83
N VAL A 551 -15.37 -13.93 -18.67
CA VAL A 551 -15.76 -13.40 -17.34
C VAL A 551 -15.51 -11.90 -17.24
N VAL A 552 -14.42 -11.38 -17.80
CA VAL A 552 -14.15 -9.94 -17.86
C VAL A 552 -15.30 -9.23 -18.60
N GLY A 553 -15.69 -9.70 -19.78
CA GLY A 553 -16.78 -9.13 -20.56
C GLY A 553 -18.13 -9.19 -19.87
N GLU A 554 -18.44 -10.35 -19.27
CA GLU A 554 -19.66 -10.58 -18.49
C GLU A 554 -19.77 -9.59 -17.29
N MET A 555 -18.73 -9.48 -16.49
CA MET A 555 -18.73 -8.63 -15.29
C MET A 555 -18.75 -7.13 -15.62
N GLN A 556 -18.10 -6.71 -16.71
CA GLN A 556 -18.20 -5.35 -17.23
C GLN A 556 -19.62 -4.98 -17.64
N HIS A 557 -20.35 -5.92 -18.23
CA HIS A 557 -21.74 -5.73 -18.61
C HIS A 557 -22.70 -5.76 -17.42
N ALA A 558 -22.45 -6.68 -16.49
CA ALA A 558 -23.37 -6.96 -15.39
C ALA A 558 -23.30 -5.95 -14.25
N ILE A 559 -22.11 -5.41 -13.93
CA ILE A 559 -21.86 -4.57 -12.77
C ILE A 559 -21.46 -3.13 -13.16
N SER A 560 -20.33 -2.99 -13.87
CA SER A 560 -19.80 -1.69 -14.28
C SER A 560 -18.69 -1.85 -15.33
N PRO A 561 -18.63 -1.00 -16.37
CA PRO A 561 -17.51 -1.00 -17.31
C PRO A 561 -16.15 -0.78 -16.63
N ARG A 562 -16.16 -0.27 -15.41
CA ARG A 562 -14.97 0.11 -14.60
C ARG A 562 -14.53 -1.00 -13.65
N VAL A 563 -15.20 -2.16 -13.59
CA VAL A 563 -14.92 -3.25 -12.64
C VAL A 563 -13.54 -3.86 -12.85
N ILE A 564 -13.03 -3.87 -14.10
CA ILE A 564 -11.70 -4.32 -14.45
C ILE A 564 -10.73 -3.12 -14.52
N GLY A 565 -9.56 -3.27 -13.91
CA GLY A 565 -8.47 -2.30 -13.98
C GLY A 565 -7.66 -2.44 -15.26
N ARG A 566 -6.71 -3.36 -15.26
CA ARG A 566 -5.83 -3.69 -16.39
C ARG A 566 -5.58 -5.19 -16.48
N TYR A 567 -5.22 -5.64 -17.66
CA TYR A 567 -4.61 -6.95 -17.86
C TYR A 567 -3.09 -6.78 -17.79
N VAL A 568 -2.46 -7.27 -16.73
CA VAL A 568 -1.03 -7.16 -16.48
C VAL A 568 -0.35 -8.41 -17.05
N ILE A 569 0.67 -8.21 -17.86
CA ILE A 569 1.48 -9.30 -18.44
C ILE A 569 2.80 -9.33 -17.70
N SER A 570 3.03 -10.34 -16.87
CA SER A 570 4.34 -10.56 -16.24
C SER A 570 5.34 -11.14 -17.25
N MET A 571 6.64 -10.87 -17.04
CA MET A 571 7.72 -11.27 -17.94
C MET A 571 7.48 -10.81 -19.39
N ALA A 572 7.10 -9.54 -19.56
CA ALA A 572 6.92 -8.95 -20.88
C ALA A 572 8.28 -8.56 -21.48
N HIS A 573 8.65 -9.15 -22.62
CA HIS A 573 9.94 -8.98 -23.27
C HIS A 573 9.83 -8.32 -24.64
N ARG A 574 8.66 -8.37 -25.28
CA ARG A 574 8.42 -7.99 -26.67
C ARG A 574 7.08 -7.28 -26.83
N ALA A 575 6.91 -6.57 -27.93
CA ALA A 575 5.65 -5.93 -28.30
C ALA A 575 4.55 -6.95 -28.60
N SER A 576 4.91 -8.10 -29.19
CA SER A 576 3.96 -9.20 -29.47
C SER A 576 3.32 -9.77 -28.19
N ASP A 577 3.96 -9.70 -27.03
CA ASP A 577 3.37 -10.16 -25.76
C ASP A 577 2.07 -9.40 -25.43
N VAL A 578 2.00 -8.12 -25.79
CA VAL A 578 0.77 -7.32 -25.64
C VAL A 578 -0.25 -7.69 -26.69
N LEU A 579 0.17 -7.91 -27.95
CA LEU A 579 -0.75 -8.30 -29.03
C LEU A 579 -1.31 -9.70 -28.86
N HIS A 580 -0.60 -10.64 -28.20
CA HIS A 580 -1.15 -11.94 -27.83
C HIS A 580 -2.45 -11.79 -27.02
N VAL A 581 -2.40 -10.97 -25.96
CA VAL A 581 -3.58 -10.70 -25.12
C VAL A 581 -4.67 -10.00 -25.91
N MET A 582 -4.33 -9.05 -26.79
CA MET A 582 -5.31 -8.34 -27.60
C MET A 582 -5.97 -9.26 -28.64
N PHE A 583 -5.21 -10.19 -29.23
CA PHE A 583 -5.77 -11.19 -30.14
C PHE A 583 -6.74 -12.12 -29.40
N LEU A 584 -6.32 -12.69 -28.25
CA LEU A 584 -7.20 -13.56 -27.44
C LEU A 584 -8.46 -12.80 -26.97
N ALA A 585 -8.33 -11.51 -26.62
CA ALA A 585 -9.45 -10.66 -26.24
C ALA A 585 -10.38 -10.36 -27.43
N SER A 586 -9.86 -10.32 -28.67
CA SER A 586 -10.70 -10.15 -29.87
C SER A 586 -11.60 -11.37 -30.13
N LEU A 587 -11.13 -12.57 -29.81
CA LEU A 587 -11.90 -13.82 -29.92
C LEU A 587 -13.10 -13.89 -28.96
N THR A 588 -13.08 -13.08 -27.89
CA THR A 588 -14.17 -12.97 -26.89
C THR A 588 -15.01 -11.71 -27.06
N GLY A 589 -14.75 -10.92 -28.10
CA GLY A 589 -15.47 -9.67 -28.38
C GLY A 589 -15.15 -8.49 -27.46
N LEU A 590 -14.09 -8.58 -26.63
CA LEU A 590 -13.64 -7.49 -25.77
C LEU A 590 -12.96 -6.36 -26.55
N CYS A 591 -12.33 -6.68 -27.67
CA CYS A 591 -11.71 -5.70 -28.55
C CYS A 591 -11.81 -6.11 -30.04
N GLY A 592 -11.41 -5.19 -30.94
CA GLY A 592 -11.42 -5.38 -32.39
C GLY A 592 -12.52 -4.61 -33.10
N GLN A 593 -12.69 -4.90 -34.38
CA GLN A 593 -13.67 -4.24 -35.23
C GLN A 593 -15.06 -4.82 -35.03
N GLN A 594 -16.03 -3.97 -34.67
CA GLN A 594 -17.45 -4.30 -34.54
C GLN A 594 -18.26 -3.42 -35.51
N GLY A 595 -18.59 -3.95 -36.65
CA GLY A 595 -19.18 -3.18 -37.75
C GLY A 595 -18.20 -2.11 -38.27
N LYS A 596 -18.60 -0.82 -38.20
CA LYS A 596 -17.74 0.32 -38.61
C LYS A 596 -16.91 0.89 -37.45
N VAL A 597 -17.10 0.44 -36.23
CA VAL A 597 -16.47 0.99 -35.02
C VAL A 597 -15.41 0.02 -34.47
N PHE A 598 -14.24 0.56 -34.18
CA PHE A 598 -13.21 -0.18 -33.49
C PHE A 598 -13.39 0.01 -31.96
N ARG A 599 -13.54 -1.08 -31.24
CA ARG A 599 -13.77 -1.05 -29.78
C ARG A 599 -12.66 -1.74 -29.02
N CYS A 600 -12.38 -1.28 -27.80
CA CYS A 600 -11.48 -1.94 -26.89
C CYS A 600 -11.94 -1.69 -25.44
N ARG A 601 -12.37 -2.75 -24.76
CA ARG A 601 -12.84 -2.73 -23.36
C ARG A 601 -11.77 -3.16 -22.38
N LEU A 602 -10.60 -3.60 -22.86
CA LEU A 602 -9.52 -4.12 -22.04
C LEU A 602 -8.24 -3.32 -22.30
N GLY A 603 -7.69 -2.71 -21.26
CA GLY A 603 -6.37 -2.10 -21.30
C GLY A 603 -5.31 -3.07 -20.79
N VAL A 604 -4.17 -3.13 -21.45
CA VAL A 604 -3.04 -4.00 -21.09
C VAL A 604 -1.92 -3.19 -20.46
N SER A 605 -1.23 -3.80 -19.49
CA SER A 605 -0.07 -3.25 -18.80
C SER A 605 1.08 -4.26 -18.87
N PRO A 606 2.04 -4.13 -19.79
CA PRO A 606 3.24 -4.97 -19.78
C PRO A 606 4.09 -4.66 -18.56
N LEU A 607 4.60 -5.69 -17.89
CA LEU A 607 5.45 -5.62 -16.71
C LEU A 607 6.89 -6.03 -17.08
N PHE A 608 7.81 -5.08 -16.89
CA PHE A 608 9.25 -5.24 -17.09
C PHE A 608 9.91 -5.53 -15.73
N GLU A 609 10.44 -6.74 -15.57
CA GLU A 609 10.83 -7.27 -14.25
C GLU A 609 12.34 -7.36 -14.05
N THR A 610 13.12 -7.71 -15.06
CA THR A 610 14.56 -7.92 -14.96
C THR A 610 15.36 -6.64 -15.27
N ILE A 611 16.66 -6.65 -14.95
CA ILE A 611 17.60 -5.58 -15.33
C ILE A 611 17.63 -5.42 -16.86
N ASP A 612 17.61 -6.53 -17.60
CA ASP A 612 17.64 -6.55 -19.05
C ASP A 612 16.32 -6.02 -19.66
N ASP A 613 15.17 -6.33 -19.05
CA ASP A 613 13.89 -5.81 -19.49
C ASP A 613 13.82 -4.29 -19.32
N LEU A 614 14.24 -3.78 -18.17
CA LEU A 614 14.31 -2.35 -17.90
C LEU A 614 15.28 -1.61 -18.85
N ALA A 615 16.34 -2.25 -19.26
CA ALA A 615 17.28 -1.69 -20.24
C ALA A 615 16.64 -1.59 -21.65
N ARG A 616 15.79 -2.57 -22.02
CA ARG A 616 15.12 -2.67 -23.34
C ARG A 616 13.71 -2.12 -23.39
N ILE A 617 13.21 -1.51 -22.34
CA ILE A 617 11.82 -1.01 -22.25
C ILE A 617 11.46 -0.03 -23.38
N GLU A 618 12.40 0.84 -23.79
CA GLU A 618 12.17 1.87 -24.80
C GLU A 618 11.91 1.27 -26.20
N PRO A 619 12.74 0.40 -26.78
CA PRO A 619 12.47 -0.23 -28.06
C PRO A 619 11.15 -1.04 -28.05
N VAL A 620 10.86 -1.80 -27.00
CA VAL A 620 9.63 -2.61 -26.89
C VAL A 620 8.37 -1.73 -26.91
N ILE A 621 8.35 -0.68 -26.09
CA ILE A 621 7.21 0.24 -26.04
C ILE A 621 7.11 1.08 -27.33
N SER A 622 8.25 1.44 -27.94
CA SER A 622 8.27 2.14 -29.24
C SER A 622 7.59 1.30 -30.32
N GLU A 623 8.03 0.07 -30.50
CA GLU A 623 7.48 -0.87 -31.48
C GLU A 623 5.97 -1.10 -31.27
N LEU A 624 5.55 -1.25 -30.02
CA LEU A 624 4.13 -1.39 -29.66
C LEU A 624 3.32 -0.15 -30.03
N LEU A 625 3.79 1.04 -29.67
CA LEU A 625 3.07 2.30 -29.93
C LEU A 625 3.10 2.71 -31.42
N ASP A 626 4.06 2.22 -32.19
CA ASP A 626 4.14 2.46 -33.64
C ASP A 626 3.28 1.48 -34.44
N HIS A 627 2.80 0.39 -33.83
CA HIS A 627 1.96 -0.61 -34.49
C HIS A 627 0.55 -0.08 -34.77
N ALA A 628 0.14 -0.03 -36.04
CA ALA A 628 -1.08 0.63 -36.48
C ALA A 628 -2.38 0.11 -35.82
N VAL A 629 -2.52 -1.21 -35.71
CA VAL A 629 -3.71 -1.82 -35.08
C VAL A 629 -3.73 -1.50 -33.59
N TYR A 630 -2.57 -1.56 -32.91
CA TYR A 630 -2.49 -1.24 -31.50
C TYR A 630 -2.84 0.24 -31.21
N GLN A 631 -2.42 1.17 -32.05
CA GLN A 631 -2.83 2.59 -31.94
C GLN A 631 -4.35 2.75 -31.98
N ARG A 632 -5.05 1.99 -32.81
CA ARG A 632 -6.52 2.02 -32.91
C ARG A 632 -7.16 1.44 -31.63
N LEU A 633 -6.65 0.32 -31.12
CA LEU A 633 -7.07 -0.26 -29.83
C LEU A 633 -6.85 0.73 -28.68
N LEU A 634 -5.69 1.35 -28.62
CA LEU A 634 -5.32 2.29 -27.58
C LEU A 634 -6.22 3.54 -27.58
N ARG A 635 -6.51 4.11 -28.76
CA ARG A 635 -7.47 5.23 -28.91
C ARG A 635 -8.88 4.82 -28.46
N ALA A 636 -9.33 3.63 -28.83
CA ALA A 636 -10.64 3.11 -28.41
C ALA A 636 -10.74 2.86 -26.90
N HIS A 637 -9.60 2.68 -26.21
CA HIS A 637 -9.54 2.50 -24.76
C HIS A 637 -9.19 3.79 -23.98
N GLY A 638 -9.17 4.95 -24.62
CA GLY A 638 -8.97 6.25 -23.97
C GLY A 638 -7.54 6.79 -24.00
N SER A 639 -6.67 6.30 -24.92
CA SER A 639 -5.33 6.83 -25.21
C SER A 639 -4.35 6.86 -24.04
N ILE A 640 -4.51 5.95 -23.07
CA ILE A 640 -3.61 5.81 -21.92
C ILE A 640 -2.93 4.45 -21.98
N GLN A 641 -1.62 4.44 -22.25
CA GLN A 641 -0.78 3.26 -22.11
C GLN A 641 -0.29 3.14 -20.66
N GLU A 642 -0.63 2.05 -19.99
CA GLU A 642 -0.04 1.73 -18.70
C GLU A 642 1.18 0.83 -18.89
N VAL A 643 2.25 1.11 -18.15
CA VAL A 643 3.49 0.33 -18.15
C VAL A 643 3.84 0.01 -16.70
N MET A 644 4.00 -1.26 -16.38
CA MET A 644 4.35 -1.70 -15.04
C MET A 644 5.85 -1.95 -14.91
N LEU A 645 6.41 -1.52 -13.78
CA LEU A 645 7.82 -1.61 -13.44
C LEU A 645 8.04 -2.56 -12.26
N GLY A 646 8.91 -3.55 -12.43
CA GLY A 646 9.22 -4.57 -11.42
C GLY A 646 10.39 -4.17 -10.53
N TYR A 647 10.11 -3.89 -9.25
CA TYR A 647 11.10 -3.47 -8.27
C TYR A 647 11.80 -4.65 -7.58
N SER A 648 11.01 -5.65 -7.17
CA SER A 648 11.53 -6.77 -6.37
C SER A 648 12.42 -7.70 -7.18
N ASP A 649 11.98 -8.04 -8.39
CA ASP A 649 12.69 -8.97 -9.26
C ASP A 649 13.94 -8.33 -9.84
N SER A 650 13.91 -7.05 -10.24
CA SER A 650 15.11 -6.31 -10.69
C SER A 650 16.15 -6.14 -9.56
N ALA A 651 15.69 -5.88 -8.30
CA ALA A 651 16.62 -5.81 -7.15
C ALA A 651 17.24 -7.18 -6.81
N LYS A 652 16.48 -8.26 -6.94
CA LYS A 652 16.99 -9.63 -6.81
C LYS A 652 17.99 -9.97 -7.92
N ASP A 653 17.74 -9.51 -9.16
CA ASP A 653 18.56 -9.78 -10.34
C ASP A 653 19.92 -9.05 -10.27
N GLY A 654 19.91 -7.72 -10.20
CA GLY A 654 21.14 -6.88 -10.29
C GLY A 654 21.51 -6.08 -9.04
N GLY A 655 20.81 -6.27 -7.91
CA GLY A 655 21.04 -5.53 -6.67
C GLY A 655 20.35 -4.18 -6.64
N ILE A 656 20.24 -3.60 -5.43
CA ILE A 656 19.41 -2.40 -5.18
C ILE A 656 19.87 -1.16 -5.96
N VAL A 657 21.19 -0.98 -6.16
CA VAL A 657 21.72 0.24 -6.81
C VAL A 657 21.40 0.26 -8.30
N ALA A 658 21.62 -0.87 -8.99
CA ALA A 658 21.31 -1.02 -10.42
C ALA A 658 19.79 -0.96 -10.64
N SER A 659 19.02 -1.70 -9.86
CA SER A 659 17.58 -1.70 -9.93
C SER A 659 17.00 -0.28 -9.77
N ALA A 660 17.36 0.45 -8.70
CA ALA A 660 16.88 1.81 -8.47
C ALA A 660 17.20 2.76 -9.63
N TRP A 661 18.44 2.70 -10.16
CA TRP A 661 18.84 3.55 -11.27
C TRP A 661 18.16 3.22 -12.58
N LEU A 662 18.04 1.94 -12.94
CA LEU A 662 17.39 1.54 -14.18
C LEU A 662 15.89 1.81 -14.14
N LEU A 663 15.23 1.62 -13.01
CA LEU A 663 13.84 2.02 -12.80
C LEU A 663 13.67 3.54 -12.98
N TYR A 664 14.58 4.33 -12.43
CA TYR A 664 14.57 5.79 -12.62
C TYR A 664 14.68 6.17 -14.09
N ARG A 665 15.63 5.58 -14.82
CA ARG A 665 15.84 5.84 -16.25
C ARG A 665 14.73 5.31 -17.14
N ALA A 666 14.17 4.13 -16.81
CA ALA A 666 13.05 3.55 -17.56
C ALA A 666 11.83 4.48 -17.53
N GLN A 667 11.51 5.06 -16.37
CA GLN A 667 10.43 6.03 -16.23
C GLN A 667 10.63 7.24 -17.14
N GLN A 668 11.81 7.88 -17.10
CA GLN A 668 12.12 9.04 -17.95
C GLN A 668 11.98 8.72 -19.44
N ARG A 669 12.55 7.57 -19.88
CA ARG A 669 12.52 7.15 -21.29
C ARG A 669 11.09 6.90 -21.79
N VAL A 670 10.31 6.15 -21.04
CA VAL A 670 8.94 5.78 -21.43
C VAL A 670 8.01 6.99 -21.46
N ILE A 671 8.14 7.91 -20.49
CA ILE A 671 7.38 9.18 -20.50
C ILE A 671 7.76 10.05 -21.67
N THR A 672 9.06 10.19 -21.97
CA THR A 672 9.55 10.94 -23.13
C THR A 672 9.01 10.35 -24.45
N LEU A 673 9.05 9.02 -24.57
CA LEU A 673 8.52 8.30 -25.72
C LEU A 673 7.00 8.56 -25.91
N GLY A 674 6.23 8.52 -24.81
CA GLY A 674 4.79 8.84 -24.85
C GLY A 674 4.52 10.27 -25.33
N LYS A 675 5.28 11.24 -24.81
CA LYS A 675 5.17 12.65 -25.24
C LYS A 675 5.45 12.82 -26.74
N GLN A 676 6.48 12.16 -27.26
CA GLN A 676 6.84 12.22 -28.70
C GLN A 676 5.74 11.65 -29.60
N ARG A 677 4.94 10.70 -29.11
CA ARG A 677 3.88 10.02 -29.89
C ARG A 677 2.46 10.51 -29.57
N GLY A 678 2.33 11.52 -28.71
CA GLY A 678 1.03 12.02 -28.28
C GLY A 678 0.20 10.99 -27.48
N VAL A 679 0.86 10.03 -26.82
CA VAL A 679 0.24 8.99 -26.00
C VAL A 679 0.52 9.29 -24.52
N ARG A 680 -0.55 9.33 -23.73
CA ARG A 680 -0.41 9.47 -22.28
C ARG A 680 0.07 8.16 -21.66
N ILE A 681 1.23 8.20 -21.01
CA ILE A 681 1.77 7.06 -20.28
C ILE A 681 1.37 7.15 -18.80
N ARG A 682 0.92 6.03 -18.24
CA ARG A 682 0.72 5.85 -16.80
C ARG A 682 1.67 4.78 -16.30
N LEU A 683 2.46 5.12 -15.30
CA LEU A 683 3.37 4.18 -14.66
C LEU A 683 2.65 3.42 -13.53
N PHE A 684 2.85 2.09 -13.50
CA PHE A 684 2.42 1.22 -12.44
C PHE A 684 3.64 0.66 -11.71
N HIS A 685 3.83 1.06 -10.46
CA HIS A 685 4.99 0.69 -9.66
C HIS A 685 4.73 -0.59 -8.89
N GLY A 686 5.38 -1.68 -9.28
CA GLY A 686 5.36 -2.98 -8.59
C GLY A 686 6.23 -3.00 -7.34
N ARG A 687 6.16 -1.94 -6.52
CA ARG A 687 6.99 -1.83 -5.31
C ARG A 687 6.48 -2.74 -4.19
N GLY A 688 7.43 -3.34 -3.45
CA GLY A 688 7.12 -4.11 -2.25
C GLY A 688 7.00 -3.25 -0.98
N GLY A 689 6.62 -3.86 0.13
CA GLY A 689 6.52 -3.20 1.43
C GLY A 689 7.89 -2.90 2.05
N THR A 690 8.87 -3.76 1.83
CA THR A 690 10.22 -3.64 2.38
C THR A 690 11.17 -2.91 1.44
N ILE A 691 12.28 -2.41 2.01
CA ILE A 691 13.28 -1.65 1.27
C ILE A 691 13.95 -2.47 0.17
N GLY A 692 14.30 -3.71 0.46
CA GLY A 692 14.88 -4.63 -0.52
C GLY A 692 13.97 -4.95 -1.72
N ARG A 693 12.72 -4.46 -1.69
CA ARG A 693 11.72 -4.57 -2.74
C ARG A 693 11.21 -3.20 -3.21
N GLY A 694 11.99 -2.13 -2.96
CA GLY A 694 11.64 -0.76 -3.36
C GLY A 694 10.63 -0.06 -2.45
N GLY A 695 10.35 -0.59 -1.24
CA GLY A 695 9.52 0.06 -0.23
C GLY A 695 10.17 1.30 0.39
N GLY A 696 9.41 2.03 1.20
CA GLY A 696 9.85 3.23 1.92
C GLY A 696 8.67 4.11 2.32
N PRO A 697 8.91 5.24 3.03
CA PRO A 697 7.86 6.20 3.37
C PRO A 697 7.14 6.69 2.12
N THR A 698 5.80 6.64 2.11
CA THR A 698 4.98 6.86 0.90
C THR A 698 5.21 8.23 0.27
N HIS A 699 5.16 9.31 1.06
CA HIS A 699 5.35 10.67 0.56
C HIS A 699 6.73 10.87 -0.08
N ASP A 700 7.80 10.49 0.65
CA ASP A 700 9.17 10.68 0.18
C ASP A 700 9.48 9.77 -1.04
N ALA A 701 8.95 8.55 -1.06
CA ALA A 701 9.11 7.63 -2.18
C ALA A 701 8.42 8.14 -3.47
N ILE A 702 7.29 8.85 -3.35
CA ILE A 702 6.62 9.48 -4.48
C ILE A 702 7.43 10.68 -4.98
N ARG A 703 7.91 11.53 -4.08
CA ARG A 703 8.75 12.69 -4.44
C ARG A 703 10.14 12.31 -4.99
N ALA A 704 10.60 11.11 -4.71
CA ALA A 704 11.87 10.58 -5.24
C ALA A 704 11.75 10.04 -6.67
N GLN A 705 10.56 10.06 -7.29
CA GLN A 705 10.41 9.71 -8.70
C GLN A 705 11.05 10.77 -9.59
N PRO A 706 11.45 10.43 -10.83
CA PRO A 706 12.05 11.41 -11.74
C PRO A 706 11.12 12.60 -12.00
N ALA A 707 11.69 13.78 -11.98
CA ALA A 707 10.95 15.00 -12.25
C ALA A 707 10.21 14.94 -13.58
N GLY A 708 8.93 15.37 -13.61
CA GLY A 708 8.08 15.35 -14.81
C GLY A 708 7.61 13.97 -15.28
N THR A 709 7.81 12.91 -14.50
CA THR A 709 7.30 11.55 -14.81
C THR A 709 5.97 11.23 -14.14
N LEU A 710 5.65 11.90 -13.06
CA LEU A 710 4.33 11.85 -12.44
C LEU A 710 3.43 12.92 -13.07
N LEU A 711 2.56 12.46 -13.95
CA LEU A 711 1.60 13.33 -14.66
C LEU A 711 0.24 13.27 -13.93
N GLY A 712 0.21 13.67 -12.66
CA GLY A 712 -0.97 13.65 -11.80
C GLY A 712 -1.33 12.26 -11.26
N GLN A 713 -0.80 11.18 -11.80
CA GLN A 713 -1.28 9.83 -11.50
C GLN A 713 -0.17 8.92 -11.04
N ILE A 714 -0.39 8.22 -9.93
CA ILE A 714 0.45 7.11 -9.49
C ILE A 714 -0.38 5.86 -9.20
N LYS A 715 0.00 4.75 -9.81
CA LYS A 715 -0.53 3.41 -9.49
C LYS A 715 0.60 2.56 -8.92
N PHE A 716 0.36 1.87 -7.82
CA PHE A 716 1.39 1.05 -7.18
C PHE A 716 0.77 -0.07 -6.36
N THR A 717 1.52 -1.17 -6.22
CA THR A 717 1.09 -2.30 -5.39
C THR A 717 1.26 -1.99 -3.91
N GLU A 718 0.25 -2.36 -3.11
CA GLU A 718 0.33 -2.45 -1.66
C GLU A 718 0.13 -3.89 -1.21
N GLN A 719 1.11 -4.43 -0.52
CA GLN A 719 1.14 -5.83 -0.13
C GLN A 719 0.53 -6.04 1.25
N GLY A 720 0.14 -7.28 1.55
CA GLY A 720 -0.63 -7.64 2.73
C GLY A 720 -0.10 -7.08 4.05
N GLU A 721 1.23 -7.14 4.31
CA GLU A 721 1.83 -6.59 5.51
C GLU A 721 1.72 -5.06 5.58
N VAL A 722 1.79 -4.37 4.43
CA VAL A 722 1.61 -2.91 4.34
C VAL A 722 0.15 -2.54 4.55
N LEU A 723 -0.78 -3.31 4.00
CA LEU A 723 -2.21 -3.10 4.18
C LEU A 723 -2.60 -3.14 5.66
N SER A 724 -2.10 -4.14 6.41
CA SER A 724 -2.37 -4.27 7.83
C SER A 724 -1.75 -3.18 8.68
N TYR A 725 -0.66 -2.56 8.22
CA TYR A 725 -0.02 -1.43 8.88
C TYR A 725 -0.72 -0.11 8.55
N LYS A 726 -0.95 0.18 7.26
CA LYS A 726 -1.51 1.47 6.79
C LYS A 726 -3.00 1.63 7.07
N TYR A 727 -3.74 0.50 7.04
CA TYR A 727 -5.19 0.50 7.17
C TYR A 727 -5.67 -0.31 8.39
N SER A 728 -4.84 -0.32 9.46
CA SER A 728 -5.12 -0.97 10.75
C SER A 728 -6.35 -0.39 11.44
N ASN A 729 -6.49 0.93 11.38
CA ASN A 729 -7.56 1.72 11.96
C ASN A 729 -7.80 3.00 11.14
N ARG A 730 -8.90 3.70 11.44
CA ARG A 730 -9.32 4.91 10.73
C ARG A 730 -8.26 6.03 10.75
N GLU A 731 -7.68 6.32 11.91
CA GLU A 731 -6.73 7.43 12.07
C GLU A 731 -5.44 7.21 11.25
N THR A 732 -4.94 5.98 11.25
CA THR A 732 -3.77 5.61 10.45
C THR A 732 -4.09 5.65 8.96
N ALA A 733 -5.26 5.17 8.54
CA ALA A 733 -5.71 5.26 7.16
C ALA A 733 -5.79 6.72 6.67
N ILE A 734 -6.36 7.62 7.47
CA ILE A 734 -6.42 9.07 7.16
C ILE A 734 -5.00 9.63 6.96
N TYR A 735 -4.08 9.30 7.86
CA TYR A 735 -2.70 9.77 7.76
C TYR A 735 -2.01 9.27 6.49
N GLU A 736 -2.08 7.97 6.20
CA GLU A 736 -1.40 7.35 5.05
C GLU A 736 -1.98 7.83 3.71
N LEU A 737 -3.30 7.99 3.62
CA LEU A 737 -3.96 8.56 2.43
C LEU A 737 -3.58 10.04 2.23
N THR A 738 -3.47 10.82 3.32
CA THR A 738 -3.00 12.22 3.26
C THR A 738 -1.56 12.26 2.73
N MET A 739 -0.66 11.44 3.27
CA MET A 739 0.74 11.37 2.83
C MET A 739 0.87 10.93 1.36
N GLY A 740 -0.03 10.05 0.90
CA GLY A 740 -0.09 9.64 -0.49
C GLY A 740 -0.54 10.78 -1.41
N LEU A 741 -1.65 11.42 -1.10
CA LEU A 741 -2.19 12.52 -1.90
C LEU A 741 -1.21 13.71 -1.97
N THR A 742 -0.69 14.15 -0.84
CA THR A 742 0.29 15.26 -0.82
C THR A 742 1.58 14.92 -1.56
N GLY A 743 1.99 13.65 -1.52
CA GLY A 743 3.12 13.17 -2.30
C GLY A 743 2.87 13.31 -3.81
N VAL A 744 1.68 12.91 -4.30
CA VAL A 744 1.31 13.04 -5.70
C VAL A 744 1.16 14.50 -6.10
N ILE A 745 0.46 15.31 -5.31
CA ILE A 745 0.28 16.75 -5.57
C ILE A 745 1.66 17.42 -5.72
N SER A 746 2.55 17.25 -4.72
CA SER A 746 3.88 17.86 -4.73
C SER A 746 4.78 17.36 -5.89
N ALA A 747 4.65 16.10 -6.31
CA ALA A 747 5.45 15.55 -7.39
C ALA A 747 4.88 15.83 -8.79
N SER A 748 3.65 16.35 -8.85
CA SER A 748 2.94 16.63 -10.11
C SER A 748 2.90 18.12 -10.48
N THR A 749 3.64 18.95 -9.77
CA THR A 749 3.76 20.41 -10.08
C THR A 749 4.25 20.68 -11.49
N GLY A 750 4.94 19.73 -12.12
CA GLY A 750 5.32 19.76 -13.53
C GLY A 750 4.16 19.81 -14.54
N LEU A 751 2.90 19.67 -14.08
CA LEU A 751 1.72 19.88 -14.91
C LEU A 751 1.36 21.37 -15.08
N ILE A 752 1.75 22.20 -14.10
CA ILE A 752 1.38 23.62 -14.02
C ILE A 752 2.60 24.57 -14.02
N ARG A 753 3.80 24.03 -13.86
CA ARG A 753 5.08 24.78 -13.82
C ARG A 753 6.16 24.01 -14.55
N ASP A 754 7.13 24.73 -15.12
CA ASP A 754 8.33 24.12 -15.65
C ASP A 754 9.14 23.45 -14.53
N VAL A 755 9.57 22.24 -14.78
CA VAL A 755 10.39 21.46 -13.86
C VAL A 755 11.82 21.45 -14.34
N GLU A 756 12.73 21.86 -13.49
CA GLU A 756 14.16 21.78 -13.79
C GLU A 756 14.58 20.33 -14.05
N ALA A 757 15.33 20.13 -15.10
CA ALA A 757 15.92 18.82 -15.39
C ALA A 757 16.99 18.49 -14.35
N ASP A 758 17.13 17.20 -14.05
CA ASP A 758 18.22 16.74 -13.18
C ASP A 758 19.59 17.12 -13.75
N ASP A 759 20.54 17.42 -12.85
CA ASP A 759 21.92 17.68 -13.22
C ASP A 759 22.57 16.43 -13.88
N GLU A 760 23.02 16.54 -15.15
CA GLU A 760 23.63 15.41 -15.89
C GLU A 760 24.88 14.87 -15.16
N THR A 761 25.52 15.69 -14.31
CA THR A 761 26.59 15.22 -13.42
C THR A 761 26.06 14.18 -12.42
N TYR A 762 24.83 14.33 -11.95
CA TYR A 762 24.20 13.35 -11.07
C TYR A 762 23.93 12.04 -11.81
N HIS A 763 23.39 12.11 -13.02
CA HIS A 763 23.16 10.96 -13.87
C HIS A 763 24.45 10.19 -14.20
N SER A 764 25.53 10.88 -14.54
CA SER A 764 26.81 10.24 -14.86
C SER A 764 27.42 9.52 -13.65
N ASN A 765 27.31 10.11 -12.43
CA ASN A 765 27.75 9.46 -11.20
C ASN A 765 26.87 8.27 -10.84
N MET A 766 25.54 8.37 -10.99
CA MET A 766 24.64 7.23 -10.72
C MET A 766 24.86 6.07 -11.70
N ARG A 767 25.09 6.34 -12.97
CA ARG A 767 25.43 5.31 -13.97
C ARG A 767 26.68 4.53 -13.55
N LEU A 768 27.69 5.22 -13.02
CA LEU A 768 28.91 4.59 -12.53
C LEU A 768 28.65 3.78 -11.25
N LEU A 769 27.87 4.32 -10.31
CA LEU A 769 27.49 3.63 -9.08
C LEU A 769 26.69 2.36 -9.38
N ALA A 770 25.70 2.46 -10.29
CA ALA A 770 24.87 1.32 -10.70
C ALA A 770 25.72 0.20 -11.31
N LYS A 771 26.60 0.53 -12.27
CA LYS A 771 27.49 -0.47 -12.91
C LYS A 771 28.40 -1.17 -11.89
N LYS A 772 29.00 -0.41 -10.94
CA LYS A 772 29.87 -1.00 -9.91
C LYS A 772 29.10 -1.81 -8.88
N GLY A 773 27.89 -1.32 -8.48
CA GLY A 773 27.03 -2.01 -7.54
C GLY A 773 26.50 -3.32 -8.10
N GLU A 774 26.06 -3.33 -9.35
CA GLU A 774 25.62 -4.53 -10.07
C GLU A 774 26.75 -5.56 -10.16
N ALA A 775 27.94 -5.14 -10.60
CA ALA A 775 29.08 -6.03 -10.73
C ALA A 775 29.48 -6.66 -9.37
N ALA A 776 29.38 -5.90 -8.27
CA ALA A 776 29.64 -6.42 -6.93
C ALA A 776 28.56 -7.42 -6.49
N TYR A 777 27.29 -7.10 -6.73
CA TYR A 777 26.18 -7.96 -6.38
C TYR A 777 26.18 -9.28 -7.18
N ARG A 778 26.33 -9.22 -8.51
CA ARG A 778 26.42 -10.42 -9.37
C ARG A 778 27.63 -11.27 -9.05
N ARG A 779 28.78 -10.66 -8.68
CA ARG A 779 29.94 -11.41 -8.23
C ARG A 779 29.63 -12.29 -7.02
N LEU A 780 28.93 -11.75 -6.01
CA LEU A 780 28.51 -12.54 -4.86
C LEU A 780 27.49 -13.62 -5.27
N THR A 781 26.41 -13.22 -5.97
CA THR A 781 25.24 -14.08 -6.14
C THR A 781 25.35 -15.10 -7.28
N GLU A 782 26.27 -14.89 -8.25
CA GLU A 782 26.38 -15.70 -9.46
C GLU A 782 27.79 -16.29 -9.66
N GLN A 783 28.84 -15.61 -9.15
CA GLN A 783 30.23 -16.03 -9.40
C GLN A 783 30.90 -16.62 -8.16
N THR A 784 30.35 -16.43 -6.95
CA THR A 784 30.93 -17.00 -5.74
C THR A 784 30.45 -18.45 -5.59
N PRO A 785 31.36 -19.45 -5.62
CA PRO A 785 30.97 -20.85 -5.45
C PRO A 785 30.23 -21.08 -4.11
N GLY A 786 29.23 -21.93 -4.12
CA GLY A 786 28.47 -22.27 -2.91
C GLY A 786 27.55 -21.20 -2.34
N PHE A 787 27.41 -20.05 -3.02
CA PHE A 787 26.56 -18.96 -2.51
C PHE A 787 25.10 -19.39 -2.29
N LEU A 788 24.52 -20.18 -3.18
CA LEU A 788 23.15 -20.66 -3.01
C LEU A 788 23.04 -21.70 -1.90
N ASP A 789 24.03 -22.56 -1.71
CA ASP A 789 24.06 -23.48 -0.58
C ASP A 789 24.10 -22.72 0.74
N TYR A 790 24.98 -21.72 0.85
CA TYR A 790 24.99 -20.81 1.98
C TYR A 790 23.61 -20.16 2.20
N PHE A 791 22.95 -19.64 1.16
CA PHE A 791 21.62 -19.03 1.29
C PHE A 791 20.59 -20.00 1.85
N TYR A 792 20.54 -21.24 1.36
CA TYR A 792 19.59 -22.24 1.83
C TYR A 792 19.90 -22.75 3.23
N GLU A 793 21.16 -22.82 3.61
CA GLU A 793 21.58 -23.33 4.92
C GLU A 793 21.62 -22.23 5.98
N ALA A 794 22.18 -21.06 5.68
CA ALA A 794 22.30 -19.95 6.62
C ALA A 794 21.02 -19.08 6.75
N THR A 795 19.93 -19.46 6.12
CA THR A 795 18.62 -18.77 6.27
C THR A 795 17.49 -19.79 6.43
N PRO A 796 16.36 -19.41 7.04
CA PRO A 796 15.20 -20.31 7.14
C PRO A 796 14.32 -20.29 5.89
N VAL A 797 14.89 -20.11 4.68
CA VAL A 797 14.10 -19.98 3.44
C VAL A 797 13.27 -21.22 3.12
N SER A 798 13.78 -22.41 3.44
CA SER A 798 13.08 -23.68 3.27
C SER A 798 11.85 -23.78 4.20
N GLU A 799 12.02 -23.38 5.45
CA GLU A 799 10.98 -23.39 6.47
C GLU A 799 9.93 -22.30 6.24
N ILE A 800 10.33 -21.17 5.66
CA ILE A 800 9.40 -20.14 5.18
C ILE A 800 8.39 -20.73 4.18
N GLY A 801 8.82 -21.68 3.35
CA GLY A 801 7.94 -22.41 2.41
C GLY A 801 6.86 -23.26 3.08
N LEU A 802 7.04 -23.62 4.35
CA LEU A 802 6.09 -24.41 5.15
C LEU A 802 5.05 -23.56 5.88
N LEU A 803 5.20 -22.25 5.91
CA LEU A 803 4.25 -21.34 6.52
C LEU A 803 2.90 -21.33 5.77
N ASN A 804 1.80 -21.40 6.52
CA ASN A 804 0.44 -21.31 6.00
C ASN A 804 0.02 -19.83 5.81
N ILE A 805 0.78 -19.09 5.00
CA ILE A 805 0.60 -17.62 4.89
C ILE A 805 -0.30 -17.23 3.72
N GLY A 806 -0.19 -17.89 2.56
CA GLY A 806 -0.95 -17.56 1.38
C GLY A 806 -1.15 -18.74 0.44
N SER A 807 -2.02 -18.56 -0.56
CA SER A 807 -2.34 -19.59 -1.57
C SER A 807 -1.17 -19.84 -2.54
N ARG A 808 -0.29 -18.86 -2.73
CA ARG A 808 0.81 -18.89 -3.71
C ARG A 808 2.04 -19.65 -3.19
N PRO A 809 2.67 -20.57 -3.98
CA PRO A 809 3.92 -21.26 -3.58
C PRO A 809 5.11 -20.30 -3.41
N SER A 810 6.08 -20.65 -2.54
CA SER A 810 7.31 -19.88 -2.31
C SER A 810 8.34 -20.00 -3.45
N HIS A 811 8.32 -21.07 -4.22
CA HIS A 811 9.18 -21.35 -5.37
C HIS A 811 8.34 -21.52 -6.65
N ARG A 812 8.94 -21.17 -7.81
CA ARG A 812 8.30 -21.35 -9.13
C ARG A 812 8.26 -22.82 -9.54
N ALA A 813 9.35 -23.55 -9.30
CA ALA A 813 9.44 -24.99 -9.56
C ALA A 813 9.84 -25.76 -8.30
N ARG A 814 9.26 -26.95 -8.07
CA ARG A 814 9.63 -27.81 -6.94
C ARG A 814 11.00 -28.43 -7.17
N GLY A 815 11.88 -28.37 -6.16
CA GLY A 815 13.21 -28.97 -6.19
C GLY A 815 14.28 -28.17 -6.92
N ASP A 816 13.93 -27.10 -7.61
CA ASP A 816 14.90 -26.19 -8.22
C ASP A 816 15.42 -25.19 -7.20
N ARG A 817 16.72 -25.26 -6.89
CA ARG A 817 17.44 -24.37 -5.97
C ARG A 817 18.09 -23.16 -6.67
N SER A 818 17.85 -22.98 -7.97
CA SER A 818 18.42 -21.83 -8.69
C SER A 818 17.92 -20.49 -8.16
N LYS A 819 18.72 -19.44 -8.35
CA LYS A 819 18.31 -18.06 -8.02
C LYS A 819 17.00 -17.66 -8.74
N SER A 820 16.79 -18.11 -9.98
CA SER A 820 15.58 -17.82 -10.77
C SER A 820 14.32 -18.48 -10.20
N SER A 821 14.44 -19.65 -9.60
CA SER A 821 13.33 -20.41 -9.01
C SER A 821 12.82 -19.77 -7.69
N VAL A 822 13.71 -19.18 -6.89
CA VAL A 822 13.33 -18.51 -5.64
C VAL A 822 12.56 -17.24 -5.95
N ARG A 823 11.34 -17.09 -5.43
CA ARG A 823 10.57 -15.86 -5.60
C ARG A 823 11.20 -14.69 -4.84
N ALA A 824 11.09 -13.47 -5.37
CA ALA A 824 11.70 -12.27 -4.79
C ALA A 824 11.31 -12.05 -3.32
N ILE A 825 10.10 -12.45 -2.92
CA ILE A 825 9.62 -12.35 -1.54
C ILE A 825 10.38 -13.31 -0.63
N ALA A 826 10.43 -14.58 -0.99
CA ALA A 826 11.15 -15.60 -0.21
C ALA A 826 12.65 -15.26 -0.12
N TRP A 827 13.21 -14.71 -1.20
CA TRP A 827 14.57 -14.20 -1.24
C TRP A 827 14.82 -13.13 -0.19
N VAL A 828 14.05 -12.04 -0.22
CA VAL A 828 14.23 -10.92 0.73
C VAL A 828 13.88 -11.35 2.16
N PHE A 829 12.87 -12.21 2.33
CA PHE A 829 12.42 -12.66 3.64
C PHE A 829 13.44 -13.57 4.33
N GLY A 830 14.06 -14.50 3.60
CA GLY A 830 15.14 -15.36 4.12
C GLY A 830 16.31 -14.54 4.67
N TRP A 831 16.81 -13.58 3.89
CA TRP A 831 17.89 -12.69 4.32
C TRP A 831 17.51 -11.82 5.52
N ALA A 832 16.27 -11.38 5.61
CA ALA A 832 15.79 -10.60 6.74
C ALA A 832 15.74 -11.42 8.03
N GLN A 833 15.26 -12.67 7.97
CA GLN A 833 15.21 -13.58 9.11
C GLN A 833 16.59 -13.84 9.71
N ALA A 834 17.59 -14.04 8.86
CA ALA A 834 18.99 -14.23 9.27
C ALA A 834 19.73 -12.92 9.62
N ARG A 835 19.01 -11.81 9.83
CA ARG A 835 19.53 -10.47 10.22
C ARG A 835 20.60 -9.93 9.27
N GLN A 836 20.60 -10.33 8.00
CA GLN A 836 21.53 -9.86 6.96
C GLN A 836 20.90 -8.76 6.09
N THR A 837 19.62 -8.80 5.80
CA THR A 837 18.88 -7.88 4.89
C THR A 837 19.63 -7.55 3.58
N LEU A 838 20.44 -8.48 3.12
CA LEU A 838 21.45 -8.36 2.05
C LEU A 838 20.94 -7.66 0.76
N PRO A 839 19.75 -7.98 0.20
CA PRO A 839 19.30 -7.37 -1.06
C PRO A 839 19.09 -5.86 -1.00
N ALA A 840 19.00 -5.28 0.20
CA ALA A 840 18.69 -3.87 0.38
C ALA A 840 19.91 -2.94 0.48
N TRP A 841 21.12 -3.50 0.48
CA TRP A 841 22.35 -2.70 0.65
C TRP A 841 23.59 -3.26 -0.04
N TYR A 842 23.67 -4.55 -0.36
CA TYR A 842 24.89 -5.16 -0.88
C TYR A 842 25.28 -4.57 -2.24
N GLY A 843 26.56 -4.26 -2.40
CA GLY A 843 27.13 -3.65 -3.58
C GLY A 843 27.21 -2.12 -3.55
N LEU A 844 26.45 -1.45 -2.66
CA LEU A 844 26.50 0.01 -2.54
C LEU A 844 27.83 0.49 -1.93
N GLY A 845 28.36 -0.21 -0.94
CA GLY A 845 29.67 0.12 -0.34
C GLY A 845 30.81 0.08 -1.34
N THR A 846 30.91 -0.98 -2.10
CA THR A 846 31.87 -1.13 -3.21
C THR A 846 31.70 -0.05 -4.28
N ALA A 847 30.46 0.29 -4.64
CA ALA A 847 30.17 1.34 -5.59
C ALA A 847 30.61 2.73 -5.09
N LEU A 848 30.25 3.06 -3.86
CA LEU A 848 30.63 4.33 -3.22
C LEU A 848 32.17 4.43 -3.05
N GLU A 849 32.84 3.39 -2.56
CA GLU A 849 34.29 3.37 -2.40
C GLU A 849 34.99 3.61 -3.72
N GLY A 850 34.57 2.91 -4.78
CA GLY A 850 35.16 3.06 -6.10
C GLY A 850 34.88 4.43 -6.77
N CYS A 851 33.87 5.16 -6.31
CA CYS A 851 33.59 6.52 -6.78
C CYS A 851 34.25 7.59 -5.89
N CYS A 852 34.30 7.38 -4.59
CA CYS A 852 34.80 8.35 -3.60
C CYS A 852 36.33 8.40 -3.48
N SER A 853 37.07 7.54 -4.19
CA SER A 853 38.53 7.67 -4.31
C SER A 853 38.97 9.02 -4.85
N ASN A 854 38.12 9.70 -5.59
CA ASN A 854 38.31 11.07 -6.08
C ASN A 854 37.57 12.08 -5.17
N LYS A 855 38.33 13.02 -4.58
CA LYS A 855 37.77 14.07 -3.68
C LYS A 855 36.66 14.92 -4.34
N GLN A 856 36.76 15.18 -5.63
CA GLN A 856 35.76 15.97 -6.35
C GLN A 856 34.44 15.17 -6.48
N ARG A 857 34.50 13.89 -6.78
CA ARG A 857 33.30 13.04 -6.82
C ARG A 857 32.65 12.92 -5.44
N LEU A 858 33.43 12.79 -4.37
CA LEU A 858 32.86 12.79 -3.02
C LEU A 858 32.08 14.08 -2.72
N LYS A 859 32.60 15.26 -3.15
CA LYS A 859 31.85 16.52 -3.03
C LYS A 859 30.54 16.47 -3.83
N THR A 860 30.57 15.93 -5.04
CA THR A 860 29.36 15.76 -5.86
C THR A 860 28.34 14.83 -5.19
N LEU A 861 28.76 13.67 -4.70
CA LEU A 861 27.87 12.73 -4.01
C LEU A 861 27.23 13.34 -2.74
N ARG A 862 27.97 14.16 -2.00
CA ARG A 862 27.43 14.93 -0.86
C ARG A 862 26.37 15.94 -1.29
N ARG A 863 26.57 16.61 -2.45
CA ARG A 863 25.58 17.51 -3.04
C ARG A 863 24.36 16.71 -3.52
N MET A 864 24.55 15.57 -4.19
CA MET A 864 23.47 14.68 -4.59
C MET A 864 22.63 14.22 -3.39
N TYR A 865 23.26 13.84 -2.27
CA TYR A 865 22.52 13.43 -1.07
C TYR A 865 21.69 14.57 -0.47
N ARG A 866 22.21 15.79 -0.48
CA ARG A 866 21.50 16.96 0.04
C ARG A 866 20.36 17.42 -0.89
N ASP A 867 20.61 17.47 -2.19
CA ASP A 867 19.77 18.19 -3.15
C ASP A 867 18.90 17.31 -4.05
N TRP A 868 19.22 16.02 -4.18
CA TRP A 868 18.51 15.11 -5.08
C TRP A 868 17.67 14.07 -4.33
N PRO A 869 16.33 14.20 -4.29
CA PRO A 869 15.44 13.34 -3.51
C PRO A 869 15.61 11.84 -3.81
N PHE A 870 15.87 11.48 -5.06
CA PHE A 870 16.11 10.09 -5.47
C PHE A 870 17.34 9.49 -4.76
N PHE A 871 18.48 10.17 -4.82
CA PHE A 871 19.71 9.65 -4.22
C PHE A 871 19.63 9.65 -2.69
N ARG A 872 18.99 10.68 -2.12
CA ARG A 872 18.72 10.73 -0.69
C ARG A 872 17.86 9.54 -0.25
N ALA A 873 16.73 9.27 -0.93
CA ALA A 873 15.86 8.14 -0.61
C ALA A 873 16.57 6.79 -0.72
N LEU A 874 17.43 6.60 -1.72
CA LEU A 874 18.25 5.39 -1.86
C LEU A 874 19.16 5.18 -0.65
N LEU A 875 19.90 6.22 -0.20
CA LEU A 875 20.80 6.11 0.92
C LEU A 875 20.06 5.98 2.27
N ASP A 876 18.97 6.71 2.47
CA ASP A 876 18.17 6.64 3.71
C ASP A 876 17.52 5.26 3.88
N ASN A 877 17.02 4.69 2.79
CA ASN A 877 16.50 3.33 2.78
C ASN A 877 17.60 2.30 3.08
N THR A 878 18.78 2.49 2.53
CA THR A 878 19.92 1.62 2.82
C THR A 878 20.36 1.73 4.27
N GLN A 879 20.40 2.94 4.85
CA GLN A 879 20.66 3.14 6.29
C GLN A 879 19.67 2.34 7.15
N MET A 880 18.39 2.38 6.83
CA MET A 880 17.37 1.62 7.57
C MET A 880 17.61 0.11 7.47
N ALA A 881 18.03 -0.40 6.30
CA ALA A 881 18.35 -1.81 6.12
C ALA A 881 19.59 -2.23 6.92
N LEU A 882 20.63 -1.41 6.91
CA LEU A 882 21.87 -1.66 7.68
C LEU A 882 21.60 -1.70 9.19
N VAL A 883 20.78 -0.78 9.71
CA VAL A 883 20.41 -0.77 11.15
C VAL A 883 19.59 -1.99 11.55
N LYS A 884 18.83 -2.57 10.63
CA LYS A 884 18.11 -3.84 10.85
C LYS A 884 19.00 -5.07 10.75
N SER A 885 20.14 -4.97 10.06
CA SER A 885 21.14 -6.02 9.99
C SER A 885 21.94 -6.11 11.28
N ARG A 886 22.38 -7.31 11.63
CA ARG A 886 23.19 -7.59 12.82
C ARG A 886 24.22 -8.65 12.45
N MET A 887 25.45 -8.23 12.14
CA MET A 887 26.50 -9.14 11.66
C MET A 887 26.95 -10.16 12.72
N ASP A 888 26.85 -9.81 14.01
CA ASP A 888 27.09 -10.76 15.11
C ASP A 888 26.07 -11.92 15.12
N ILE A 889 24.78 -11.61 14.99
CA ILE A 889 23.72 -12.64 14.88
C ILE A 889 23.80 -13.37 13.52
N ALA A 890 24.06 -12.61 12.43
CA ALA A 890 24.21 -13.18 11.09
C ALA A 890 25.34 -14.21 11.01
N GLY A 891 26.44 -13.99 11.77
CA GLY A 891 27.52 -14.97 11.92
C GLY A 891 27.06 -16.29 12.54
N GLU A 892 26.18 -16.23 13.54
CA GLU A 892 25.60 -17.45 14.14
C GLU A 892 24.68 -18.20 13.15
N TYR A 893 23.93 -17.47 12.29
CA TYR A 893 23.20 -18.12 11.19
C TYR A 893 24.15 -18.70 10.14
N ALA A 894 25.29 -18.06 9.87
CA ALA A 894 26.30 -18.60 8.98
C ALA A 894 26.86 -19.94 9.47
N GLU A 895 26.96 -20.17 10.79
CA GLU A 895 27.38 -21.44 11.39
C GLU A 895 26.47 -22.62 11.04
N LEU A 896 25.24 -22.36 10.54
CA LEU A 896 24.36 -23.42 10.02
C LEU A 896 24.83 -23.95 8.64
N CYS A 897 25.76 -23.26 7.96
CA CYS A 897 26.34 -23.74 6.72
C CYS A 897 27.33 -24.86 6.98
N SER A 898 27.08 -26.03 6.40
CA SER A 898 27.80 -27.26 6.65
C SER A 898 29.25 -27.22 6.12
N ASP A 899 29.46 -26.48 5.00
CA ASP A 899 30.79 -26.32 4.40
C ASP A 899 31.48 -25.07 4.98
N GLU A 900 32.58 -25.30 5.71
CA GLU A 900 33.34 -24.25 6.38
C GLU A 900 33.95 -23.24 5.40
N GLN A 901 34.45 -23.72 4.24
CA GLN A 901 35.08 -22.86 3.25
C GLN A 901 34.04 -21.95 2.57
N ILE A 902 32.85 -22.46 2.25
CA ILE A 902 31.74 -21.68 1.73
C ILE A 902 31.30 -20.65 2.77
N ARG A 903 31.12 -21.09 4.02
CA ARG A 903 30.78 -20.23 5.14
C ARG A 903 31.73 -19.04 5.28
N GLU A 904 33.01 -19.29 5.42
CA GLU A 904 34.01 -18.25 5.61
C GLU A 904 34.09 -17.31 4.40
N THR A 905 34.05 -17.88 3.19
CA THR A 905 34.14 -17.09 1.96
C THR A 905 32.91 -16.17 1.81
N VAL A 906 31.70 -16.73 1.87
CA VAL A 906 30.47 -15.97 1.60
C VAL A 906 30.20 -14.98 2.72
N PHE A 907 30.24 -15.43 3.99
CA PHE A 907 29.98 -14.54 5.12
C PHE A 907 31.06 -13.44 5.25
N GLY A 908 32.33 -13.76 5.01
CA GLY A 908 33.41 -12.79 4.99
C GLY A 908 33.18 -11.66 3.97
N LEU A 909 32.74 -12.01 2.74
CA LEU A 909 32.40 -11.03 1.72
C LEU A 909 31.19 -10.15 2.14
N ILE A 910 30.20 -10.75 2.80
CA ILE A 910 29.01 -10.02 3.29
C ILE A 910 29.41 -9.06 4.41
N GLU A 911 30.19 -9.50 5.40
CA GLU A 911 30.61 -8.69 6.53
C GLU A 911 31.54 -7.53 6.10
N GLU A 912 32.45 -7.79 5.18
CA GLU A 912 33.33 -6.75 4.63
C GLU A 912 32.53 -5.67 3.90
N GLU A 913 31.58 -6.08 3.05
CA GLU A 913 30.74 -5.16 2.31
C GLU A 913 29.80 -4.37 3.25
N TYR A 914 29.32 -4.98 4.33
CA TYR A 914 28.51 -4.28 5.35
C TYR A 914 29.31 -3.14 5.98
N ARG A 915 30.54 -3.41 6.49
CA ARG A 915 31.41 -2.39 7.08
C ARG A 915 31.76 -1.29 6.08
N ARG A 916 32.01 -1.68 4.82
CA ARG A 916 32.31 -0.76 3.72
C ARG A 916 31.12 0.15 3.42
N THR A 917 29.93 -0.41 3.36
CA THR A 917 28.68 0.34 3.08
C THR A 917 28.40 1.34 4.19
N GLU A 918 28.43 0.92 5.45
CA GLU A 918 28.25 1.81 6.61
C GLU A 918 29.24 2.99 6.59
N LYS A 919 30.55 2.67 6.42
CA LYS A 919 31.62 3.68 6.37
C LYS A 919 31.37 4.74 5.30
N TRP A 920 30.99 4.33 4.09
CA TRP A 920 30.87 5.25 2.98
C TRP A 920 29.55 6.04 3.01
N ILE A 921 28.45 5.45 3.48
CA ILE A 921 27.21 6.19 3.70
C ILE A 921 27.43 7.29 4.72
N ARG A 922 28.04 7.01 5.88
CA ARG A 922 28.32 8.02 6.90
C ARG A 922 29.18 9.17 6.36
N LYS A 923 30.16 8.88 5.50
CA LYS A 923 31.01 9.90 4.86
C LYS A 923 30.24 10.75 3.85
N VAL A 924 29.36 10.15 3.05
CA VAL A 924 28.56 10.87 2.04
C VAL A 924 27.47 11.71 2.71
N ALA A 925 26.73 11.14 3.62
CA ALA A 925 25.65 11.83 4.35
C ALA A 925 26.17 12.81 5.41
N ARG A 926 27.43 12.73 5.82
CA ARG A 926 28.03 13.53 6.90
C ARG A 926 27.36 13.33 8.25
N ILE A 927 27.10 12.10 8.60
CA ILE A 927 26.47 11.68 9.86
C ILE A 927 27.47 10.89 10.71
N ASP A 928 27.30 10.94 12.02
CA ASP A 928 28.15 10.18 12.97
C ASP A 928 27.65 8.76 13.14
N GLU A 929 26.34 8.55 13.18
CA GLU A 929 25.69 7.25 13.24
C GLU A 929 24.60 7.13 12.16
N LEU A 930 24.30 5.90 11.76
CA LEU A 930 23.20 5.64 10.82
C LEU A 930 21.87 6.14 11.41
N LEU A 931 21.02 6.71 10.56
CA LEU A 931 19.69 7.27 10.89
C LEU A 931 19.73 8.50 11.82
N ASP A 932 20.84 9.24 11.93
CA ASP A 932 20.89 10.47 12.72
C ASP A 932 19.85 11.52 12.24
N GLU A 933 19.59 11.56 10.93
CA GLU A 933 18.57 12.43 10.35
C GLU A 933 17.13 11.93 10.56
N ASN A 934 16.95 10.69 11.06
CA ASN A 934 15.64 10.11 11.39
C ASN A 934 15.61 9.55 12.83
N PRO A 935 15.69 10.42 13.86
CA PRO A 935 15.82 9.98 15.25
C PRO A 935 14.62 9.18 15.77
N LEU A 936 13.42 9.39 15.22
CA LEU A 936 12.24 8.61 15.60
C LEU A 936 12.37 7.15 15.15
N LEU A 937 12.79 6.94 13.92
CA LEU A 937 13.01 5.59 13.39
C LEU A 937 14.17 4.90 14.11
N LYS A 938 15.29 5.62 14.28
CA LYS A 938 16.47 5.15 15.03
C LYS A 938 16.09 4.67 16.43
N THR A 939 15.31 5.47 17.16
CA THR A 939 14.86 5.14 18.51
C THR A 939 13.90 3.95 18.53
N SER A 940 12.95 3.89 17.58
CA SER A 940 12.00 2.77 17.46
C SER A 940 12.72 1.44 17.20
N LEU A 941 13.68 1.41 16.26
CA LEU A 941 14.46 0.19 15.96
C LEU A 941 15.31 -0.24 17.17
N ARG A 942 16.07 0.69 17.77
CA ARG A 942 16.90 0.39 18.97
C ARG A 942 16.11 -0.22 20.13
N ARG A 943 14.85 0.16 20.31
CA ARG A 943 13.98 -0.37 21.37
C ARG A 943 13.51 -1.79 21.11
N ARG A 944 13.43 -2.19 19.85
CA ARG A 944 12.93 -3.52 19.45
C ARG A 944 14.01 -4.59 19.50
N ASP A 945 15.23 -4.20 19.20
CA ASP A 945 16.35 -5.13 19.09
C ASP A 945 16.56 -6.04 20.32
N PRO A 946 16.52 -5.55 21.59
CA PRO A 946 16.71 -6.41 22.76
C PRO A 946 15.64 -7.51 22.93
N TYR A 947 14.55 -7.41 22.21
CA TYR A 947 13.47 -8.39 22.19
C TYR A 947 13.53 -9.27 20.93
N LEU A 948 14.19 -8.82 19.87
CA LEU A 948 14.46 -9.60 18.67
C LEU A 948 15.61 -10.58 18.87
N ASP A 949 16.65 -10.18 19.59
CA ASP A 949 17.85 -11.00 19.79
C ASP A 949 17.51 -12.36 20.43
N PRO A 950 16.69 -12.44 21.51
CA PRO A 950 16.29 -13.75 22.05
C PRO A 950 15.51 -14.59 21.05
N LEU A 951 14.66 -13.99 20.20
CA LEU A 951 13.93 -14.73 19.17
C LEU A 951 14.86 -15.30 18.09
N ASN A 952 15.91 -14.56 17.70
CA ASN A 952 16.89 -15.07 16.75
C ASN A 952 17.65 -16.28 17.33
N HIS A 953 18.09 -16.23 18.58
CA HIS A 953 18.74 -17.37 19.24
C HIS A 953 17.80 -18.56 19.43
N ILE A 954 16.51 -18.32 19.76
CA ILE A 954 15.49 -19.38 19.80
C ILE A 954 15.29 -20.00 18.41
N GLN A 955 15.27 -19.19 17.35
CA GLN A 955 15.12 -19.68 15.99
C GLN A 955 16.32 -20.51 15.56
N LEU A 956 17.55 -20.07 15.87
CA LEU A 956 18.77 -20.82 15.59
C LEU A 956 18.75 -22.20 16.25
N GLU A 957 18.41 -22.27 17.54
CA GLU A 957 18.28 -23.52 18.28
C GLU A 957 17.23 -24.45 17.65
N LEU A 958 16.05 -23.89 17.28
CA LEU A 958 15.00 -24.65 16.63
C LEU A 958 15.37 -25.14 15.23
N LEU A 959 16.11 -24.33 14.45
CA LEU A 959 16.64 -24.72 13.14
C LEU A 959 17.64 -25.87 13.26
N GLN A 960 18.56 -25.81 14.24
CA GLN A 960 19.52 -26.87 14.52
C GLN A 960 18.80 -28.17 14.88
N ARG A 961 17.82 -28.14 15.79
CA ARG A 961 17.01 -29.32 16.14
C ARG A 961 16.21 -29.87 14.96
N TYR A 962 15.58 -29.00 14.18
CA TYR A 962 14.72 -29.41 13.08
C TYR A 962 15.51 -29.99 11.90
N ARG A 963 16.70 -29.44 11.59
CA ARG A 963 17.54 -29.85 10.45
C ARG A 963 18.49 -31.01 10.75
N ASN A 964 18.75 -31.30 12.04
CA ASN A 964 19.65 -32.39 12.41
C ASN A 964 19.05 -33.76 12.03
N PRO A 965 19.70 -34.55 11.15
CA PRO A 965 19.19 -35.85 10.71
C PRO A 965 19.13 -36.88 11.84
N GLU A 966 19.93 -36.69 12.90
CA GLU A 966 19.94 -37.61 14.07
C GLU A 966 18.75 -37.35 15.03
N THR A 967 18.05 -36.23 14.88
CA THR A 967 16.86 -35.93 15.70
C THR A 967 15.72 -36.88 15.32
N ARG A 968 15.11 -37.49 16.34
CA ARG A 968 13.95 -38.40 16.13
C ARG A 968 12.82 -37.63 15.43
N ASP A 969 12.09 -38.29 14.54
CA ASP A 969 11.00 -37.64 13.78
C ASP A 969 9.96 -36.94 14.66
N VAL A 970 9.62 -37.52 15.82
CA VAL A 970 8.69 -36.91 16.80
C VAL A 970 9.22 -35.58 17.34
N ASP A 971 10.52 -35.52 17.68
CA ASP A 971 11.15 -34.31 18.22
C ASP A 971 11.36 -33.24 17.11
N ARG A 972 11.56 -33.69 15.87
CA ARG A 972 11.63 -32.85 14.69
C ARG A 972 10.28 -32.20 14.41
N GLU A 973 9.21 -32.99 14.39
CA GLU A 973 7.84 -32.49 14.22
C GLU A 973 7.42 -31.55 15.34
N ALA A 974 7.77 -31.85 16.59
CA ALA A 974 7.52 -31.00 17.74
C ALA A 974 8.22 -29.63 17.63
N SER A 975 9.39 -29.56 16.97
CA SER A 975 10.16 -28.32 16.78
C SER A 975 9.61 -27.43 15.66
N LEU A 976 8.83 -27.96 14.72
CA LEU A 976 8.35 -27.20 13.55
C LEU A 976 7.38 -26.07 13.93
N ASP A 977 6.35 -26.32 14.74
CA ASP A 977 5.38 -25.27 15.10
C ASP A 977 6.03 -24.08 15.82
N PRO A 978 6.86 -24.24 16.86
CA PRO A 978 7.56 -23.10 17.46
C PRO A 978 8.55 -22.43 16.51
N LEU A 979 9.18 -23.16 15.59
CA LEU A 979 10.04 -22.59 14.53
C LEU A 979 9.25 -21.67 13.60
N LEU A 980 8.10 -22.10 13.10
CA LEU A 980 7.24 -21.28 12.25
C LEU A 980 6.70 -20.04 13.01
N ARG A 981 6.39 -20.17 14.29
CA ARG A 981 6.01 -19.04 15.15
C ARG A 981 7.17 -18.05 15.34
N SER A 982 8.41 -18.53 15.46
CA SER A 982 9.59 -17.66 15.57
C SER A 982 9.79 -16.82 14.31
N ILE A 983 9.59 -17.40 13.12
CA ILE A 983 9.64 -16.66 11.83
C ILE A 983 8.63 -15.51 11.82
N ASN A 984 7.39 -15.76 12.23
CA ASN A 984 6.37 -14.72 12.31
C ASN A 984 6.70 -13.64 13.35
N ALA A 985 7.21 -14.04 14.51
CA ALA A 985 7.57 -13.11 15.59
C ALA A 985 8.74 -12.19 15.21
N ILE A 986 9.79 -12.73 14.57
CA ILE A 986 10.92 -11.94 14.05
C ILE A 986 10.45 -10.97 12.95
N ALA A 987 9.62 -11.44 12.01
CA ALA A 987 9.07 -10.60 10.96
C ALA A 987 8.28 -9.41 11.53
N GLY A 988 7.41 -9.67 12.51
CA GLY A 988 6.64 -8.65 13.21
C GLY A 988 7.53 -7.66 14.00
N GLY A 989 8.55 -8.16 14.68
CA GLY A 989 9.52 -7.34 15.43
C GLY A 989 10.35 -6.43 14.53
N MET A 990 10.84 -6.93 13.41
CA MET A 990 11.59 -6.17 12.42
C MET A 990 10.72 -5.24 11.57
N ARG A 991 9.40 -5.40 11.56
CA ARG A 991 8.50 -4.81 10.56
C ARG A 991 9.01 -5.07 9.14
N ASN A 992 9.39 -6.29 8.89
CA ASN A 992 10.01 -6.72 7.64
C ASN A 992 9.58 -8.15 7.34
N THR A 993 8.55 -8.27 6.54
CA THR A 993 7.92 -9.54 6.19
C THR A 993 8.14 -9.94 4.72
N GLY A 994 9.27 -9.56 4.17
CA GLY A 994 9.62 -9.88 2.78
C GLY A 994 9.41 -8.77 1.78
#